data_f824e54aebf59a08cc02b8fbbfd0e33b
#
_entry.id   f824e54aebf59a08cc02b8fbbfd0e33b
#
_cell.length_a   1.000
_cell.length_b   1.000
_cell.length_c   1.000
_cell.angle_alpha   90.00
_cell.angle_beta   90.00
_cell.angle_gamma   90.00
#
_symmetry.space_group_name_H-M   'P 1'
#
loop_
_entity.id
_entity.type
_entity.pdbx_description
1 polymer ?
#
loop_
_entity_poly.entity_id
_entity_poly.type
_entity_poly.pdbx_seq_one_letter_code
_entity_poly.pdbx_strand_id
1 'polypeptide(L)'
;IRSIRTNADGSTFTYARYDATTNLDLFILIGRLIKGNQNITGMSGLIGLALDEQDNLYCISAKTVVVLDQKGNMVTTYGNYRNADDALTSFATISEFALDGDSVFIRDADNHIVELDREGSTRRVIESNCIRKTDADGNITRMTGMTGAAAASSEDEETAFQNILGIELTGDYLIVGEKNGEINVMKTSGKLLGTVENNSLLLLDTKTDSVSAVTTVKNGKQDERLTEVSATAMVDWNGTQRLCVKESTGRVLVLDDNWTVLHTAQNNCVEVQDRTGAVTERILGVDAGSGYQAFAEVSGVEGVALNSASQLCIADSDNRLIVLDGDKNVARVTVNPNSEVLDANFLFTPLKVSVDYAGRVYCIAQNMFEGIMVFETNGDFTGFFGTISVEITAWEKFWRKLATKEERSKQQLFIPTEFTGIDIDDEGFVYASNKDTAGTQAVRRLNPKGEDVIRMGQTKNLGGDMQISGTSQYAGASTIVDVVYREKGIYSLLDSKRGRIITYDHEGNLLYIFGGLGTQAGTMEAPVAIECAGDKMLALDSKQGVIAVFGETEYGRLINEAVGLRYDGDETQAVALWQEVLRMDENNELANTGIGKAYLSAGDNEKAMEYLKRGMNRDYYSVAFKRYRNDVLKSNINYILTGIIAVIVAIIVVVKVIRPRRNQKNGRRA
;
A
#
# COMPACT_ATOMS: atom_id res chain seq x y z
N ILE A 1 -15.17 -2.43 0.64
CA ILE A 1 -16.47 -2.40 -0.08
C ILE A 1 -16.62 -1.03 -0.68
N ARG A 2 -16.72 -0.98 -1.99
CA ARG A 2 -16.88 0.27 -2.73
C ARG A 2 -18.34 0.54 -2.90
N SER A 3 -18.81 1.73 -2.55
CA SER A 3 -20.09 2.19 -3.01
C SER A 3 -19.94 2.65 -4.46
N ILE A 4 -20.68 2.00 -5.37
CA ILE A 4 -20.84 2.48 -6.74
C ILE A 4 -22.01 3.43 -6.71
N ARG A 5 -21.78 4.67 -7.14
CA ARG A 5 -22.87 5.65 -7.29
C ARG A 5 -23.20 5.84 -8.75
N THR A 6 -24.49 5.90 -9.05
CA THR A 6 -24.97 6.24 -10.38
C THR A 6 -25.44 7.70 -10.35
N ASN A 7 -24.86 8.53 -11.19
CA ASN A 7 -25.27 9.92 -11.36
C ASN A 7 -26.63 10.02 -12.07
N ALA A 8 -27.24 11.18 -12.04
CA ALA A 8 -28.52 11.43 -12.69
C ALA A 8 -28.47 11.23 -14.23
N ASP A 9 -27.31 11.36 -14.85
CA ASP A 9 -27.07 11.08 -16.27
C ASP A 9 -26.83 9.60 -16.60
N GLY A 10 -26.88 8.72 -15.59
CA GLY A 10 -26.64 7.28 -15.75
C GLY A 10 -25.18 6.88 -15.70
N SER A 11 -24.24 7.80 -15.61
CA SER A 11 -22.82 7.49 -15.41
C SER A 11 -22.59 6.93 -14.00
N THR A 12 -21.68 5.95 -13.88
CA THR A 12 -21.32 5.36 -12.60
C THR A 12 -19.85 5.66 -12.31
N PHE A 13 -19.53 5.98 -11.05
CA PHE A 13 -18.16 6.11 -10.60
C PHE A 13 -17.98 5.46 -9.23
N THR A 14 -16.72 5.13 -8.90
CA THR A 14 -16.38 4.51 -7.64
C THR A 14 -15.76 5.52 -6.71
N TYR A 15 -15.99 5.35 -5.40
CA TYR A 15 -15.35 6.19 -4.39
C TYR A 15 -13.88 5.84 -4.12
N ALA A 16 -13.32 4.82 -4.77
CA ALA A 16 -11.88 4.58 -4.70
C ALA A 16 -11.15 5.67 -5.48
N ARG A 17 -10.29 6.38 -4.82
CA ARG A 17 -9.58 7.55 -5.36
C ARG A 17 -8.14 7.23 -5.75
N TYR A 18 -7.65 6.11 -5.26
CA TYR A 18 -6.44 5.46 -5.75
C TYR A 18 -6.82 4.15 -6.38
N ASP A 19 -6.30 3.91 -7.54
CA ASP A 19 -6.50 2.67 -8.27
C ASP A 19 -5.25 1.81 -8.10
N ALA A 20 -5.44 0.56 -7.68
CA ALA A 20 -4.44 -0.45 -7.93
C ALA A 20 -4.45 -0.64 -9.44
N THR A 21 -3.39 -0.20 -10.08
CA THR A 21 -3.27 -0.12 -11.52
C THR A 21 -3.97 -1.30 -12.23
N THR A 22 -5.00 -0.99 -12.99
CA THR A 22 -5.69 -1.82 -13.99
C THR A 22 -6.78 -2.81 -13.57
N ASN A 23 -6.86 -3.30 -12.33
CA ASN A 23 -7.80 -4.39 -12.02
C ASN A 23 -9.11 -3.98 -11.36
N LEU A 24 -9.36 -2.68 -11.18
CA LEU A 24 -10.58 -2.20 -10.56
C LEU A 24 -11.79 -2.30 -11.46
N ASP A 25 -11.61 -1.97 -12.72
CA ASP A 25 -12.66 -2.10 -13.75
C ASP A 25 -13.04 -3.56 -13.93
N LEU A 26 -12.08 -4.46 -13.75
CA LEU A 26 -12.27 -5.90 -13.76
C LEU A 26 -13.23 -6.37 -12.66
N PHE A 27 -13.10 -5.86 -11.44
CA PHE A 27 -14.00 -6.20 -10.32
C PHE A 27 -15.42 -5.70 -10.53
N ILE A 28 -15.55 -4.50 -11.08
CA ILE A 28 -16.85 -3.93 -11.44
C ILE A 28 -17.48 -4.74 -12.56
N LEU A 29 -16.70 -5.13 -13.55
CA LEU A 29 -17.11 -5.98 -14.66
C LEU A 29 -17.58 -7.33 -14.12
N ILE A 30 -16.81 -8.02 -13.30
CA ILE A 30 -17.16 -9.31 -12.68
C ILE A 30 -18.42 -9.16 -11.81
N GLY A 31 -18.52 -8.12 -10.99
CA GLY A 31 -19.71 -7.88 -10.17
C GLY A 31 -20.98 -7.64 -10.99
N ARG A 32 -20.86 -7.01 -12.16
CA ARG A 32 -21.95 -6.85 -13.12
C ARG A 32 -22.31 -8.15 -13.84
N LEU A 33 -21.29 -8.91 -14.24
CA LEU A 33 -21.43 -10.19 -14.94
C LEU A 33 -22.10 -11.25 -14.05
N ILE A 34 -21.68 -11.37 -12.79
CA ILE A 34 -22.26 -12.30 -11.82
C ILE A 34 -23.72 -11.93 -11.52
N LYS A 35 -24.07 -10.65 -11.50
CA LYS A 35 -25.46 -10.19 -11.26
C LYS A 35 -26.36 -10.22 -12.50
N GLY A 36 -25.79 -10.10 -13.70
CA GLY A 36 -26.55 -9.94 -14.94
C GLY A 36 -26.76 -11.21 -15.76
N ASN A 37 -25.99 -12.25 -15.53
CA ASN A 37 -26.01 -13.43 -16.37
C ASN A 37 -26.17 -14.71 -15.53
N GLN A 38 -27.39 -15.24 -15.49
CA GLN A 38 -27.74 -16.45 -14.74
C GLN A 38 -26.99 -17.72 -15.20
N ASN A 39 -26.32 -17.69 -16.37
CA ASN A 39 -25.58 -18.83 -16.90
C ASN A 39 -24.15 -18.96 -16.32
N ILE A 40 -23.71 -18.00 -15.52
CA ILE A 40 -22.38 -18.02 -14.84
C ILE A 40 -22.49 -18.54 -13.39
N THR A 41 -23.63 -19.04 -12.98
CA THR A 41 -23.89 -19.55 -11.61
C THR A 41 -23.07 -20.77 -11.19
N GLY A 42 -22.15 -21.27 -12.03
CA GLY A 42 -21.23 -22.38 -11.73
C GLY A 42 -19.83 -21.99 -11.33
N MET A 43 -19.47 -20.70 -11.30
CA MET A 43 -18.14 -20.24 -10.89
C MET A 43 -18.02 -20.08 -9.37
N SER A 44 -18.16 -21.15 -8.63
CA SER A 44 -17.76 -21.19 -7.23
C SER A 44 -16.26 -21.47 -7.15
N GLY A 45 -15.49 -20.60 -6.47
CA GLY A 45 -14.06 -20.81 -6.26
C GLY A 45 -13.17 -20.31 -7.40
N LEU A 46 -13.32 -19.05 -7.81
CA LEU A 46 -12.33 -18.39 -8.63
C LEU A 46 -11.01 -18.31 -7.85
N ILE A 47 -9.93 -18.78 -8.48
CA ILE A 47 -8.58 -18.79 -7.93
C ILE A 47 -7.66 -17.78 -8.64
N GLY A 48 -8.05 -17.27 -9.81
CA GLY A 48 -7.26 -16.29 -10.54
C GLY A 48 -8.05 -15.58 -11.64
N LEU A 49 -7.48 -14.48 -12.12
CA LEU A 49 -7.99 -13.67 -13.20
C LEU A 49 -6.83 -13.20 -14.08
N ALA A 50 -7.05 -13.11 -15.38
CA ALA A 50 -6.12 -12.52 -16.33
C ALA A 50 -6.87 -11.73 -17.42
N LEU A 51 -6.21 -10.79 -18.07
CA LEU A 51 -6.69 -10.09 -19.25
C LEU A 51 -5.75 -10.31 -20.42
N ASP A 52 -6.29 -10.40 -21.62
CA ASP A 52 -5.48 -10.34 -22.84
C ASP A 52 -5.44 -8.90 -23.41
N GLU A 53 -4.69 -8.73 -24.49
CA GLU A 53 -4.53 -7.45 -25.20
C GLU A 53 -5.84 -6.94 -25.85
N GLN A 54 -6.86 -7.78 -25.97
CA GLN A 54 -8.19 -7.46 -26.48
C GLN A 54 -9.19 -7.18 -25.37
N ASP A 55 -8.72 -7.08 -24.12
CA ASP A 55 -9.54 -6.90 -22.91
C ASP A 55 -10.55 -8.05 -22.67
N ASN A 56 -10.27 -9.26 -23.14
CA ASN A 56 -11.03 -10.43 -22.73
C ASN A 56 -10.59 -10.88 -21.34
N LEU A 57 -11.58 -11.19 -20.50
CA LEU A 57 -11.36 -11.59 -19.12
C LEU A 57 -11.30 -13.12 -18.99
N TYR A 58 -10.19 -13.63 -18.49
CA TYR A 58 -9.98 -15.03 -18.17
C TYR A 58 -10.29 -15.26 -16.68
N CYS A 59 -11.36 -15.97 -16.40
CA CYS A 59 -11.81 -16.33 -15.06
C CYS A 59 -11.37 -17.75 -14.75
N ILE A 60 -10.38 -17.91 -13.89
CA ILE A 60 -9.73 -19.18 -13.59
C ILE A 60 -10.37 -19.78 -12.34
N SER A 61 -10.94 -20.98 -12.45
CA SER A 61 -11.43 -21.79 -11.34
C SER A 61 -10.55 -23.02 -11.16
N ALA A 62 -10.83 -23.84 -10.16
CA ALA A 62 -10.02 -25.01 -9.86
C ALA A 62 -9.81 -25.99 -11.04
N LYS A 63 -10.74 -26.08 -11.99
CA LYS A 63 -10.66 -27.04 -13.09
C LYS A 63 -10.98 -26.45 -14.48
N THR A 64 -11.33 -25.17 -14.53
CA THR A 64 -11.85 -24.58 -15.76
C THR A 64 -11.46 -23.10 -15.83
N VAL A 65 -11.07 -22.65 -16.99
CA VAL A 65 -10.92 -21.23 -17.29
C VAL A 65 -12.06 -20.82 -18.21
N VAL A 66 -12.80 -19.77 -17.85
CA VAL A 66 -13.87 -19.19 -18.69
C VAL A 66 -13.41 -17.85 -19.19
N VAL A 67 -13.51 -17.64 -20.50
CA VAL A 67 -13.12 -16.39 -21.16
C VAL A 67 -14.37 -15.59 -21.50
N LEU A 68 -14.39 -14.34 -21.10
CA LEU A 68 -15.49 -13.39 -21.28
C LEU A 68 -15.00 -12.21 -22.12
N ASP A 69 -15.84 -11.71 -23.02
CA ASP A 69 -15.59 -10.47 -23.76
C ASP A 69 -15.84 -9.24 -22.86
N GLN A 70 -15.51 -8.05 -23.36
CA GLN A 70 -15.74 -6.78 -22.68
C GLN A 70 -17.22 -6.53 -22.29
N LYS A 71 -18.16 -7.20 -22.94
CA LYS A 71 -19.60 -7.12 -22.65
C LYS A 71 -20.05 -8.18 -21.66
N GLY A 72 -19.15 -9.11 -21.30
CA GLY A 72 -19.44 -10.20 -20.38
C GLY A 72 -20.06 -11.41 -21.03
N ASN A 73 -20.03 -11.52 -22.36
CA ASN A 73 -20.44 -12.74 -23.01
C ASN A 73 -19.31 -13.77 -22.95
N MET A 74 -19.67 -15.01 -22.74
CA MET A 74 -18.71 -16.12 -22.77
C MET A 74 -18.18 -16.30 -24.20
N VAL A 75 -16.87 -16.19 -24.34
CA VAL A 75 -16.15 -16.41 -25.62
C VAL A 75 -15.80 -17.89 -25.78
N THR A 76 -15.14 -18.46 -24.77
CA THR A 76 -14.70 -19.86 -24.78
C THR A 76 -14.49 -20.36 -23.35
N THR A 77 -14.26 -21.67 -23.20
CA THR A 77 -13.88 -22.30 -21.93
C THR A 77 -12.78 -23.32 -22.13
N TYR A 78 -11.81 -23.34 -21.22
CA TYR A 78 -10.76 -24.36 -21.19
C TYR A 78 -10.99 -25.23 -19.96
N GLY A 79 -11.53 -26.42 -20.14
CA GLY A 79 -11.77 -27.39 -19.07
C GLY A 79 -11.11 -28.74 -19.34
N ASN A 80 -10.72 -28.97 -20.59
CA ASN A 80 -10.12 -30.22 -21.06
C ASN A 80 -8.97 -29.91 -22.03
N TYR A 81 -8.05 -30.84 -22.15
CA TYR A 81 -6.96 -30.82 -23.10
C TYR A 81 -6.70 -32.24 -23.63
N ARG A 82 -5.92 -32.36 -24.69
CA ARG A 82 -5.44 -33.65 -25.16
C ARG A 82 -4.11 -33.96 -24.48
N ASN A 83 -4.09 -35.05 -23.72
CA ASN A 83 -2.90 -35.48 -22.99
C ASN A 83 -1.81 -36.05 -23.94
N ALA A 84 -0.71 -36.52 -23.39
CA ALA A 84 0.39 -37.09 -24.20
C ALA A 84 -0.04 -38.26 -25.11
N ASP A 85 -1.06 -39.03 -24.71
CA ASP A 85 -1.62 -40.14 -25.50
C ASP A 85 -2.71 -39.72 -26.50
N ASP A 86 -2.90 -38.41 -26.68
CA ASP A 86 -3.96 -37.82 -27.51
C ASP A 86 -5.38 -38.07 -26.99
N ALA A 87 -5.52 -38.52 -25.75
CA ALA A 87 -6.81 -38.69 -25.11
C ALA A 87 -7.30 -37.38 -24.51
N LEU A 88 -8.61 -37.11 -24.63
CA LEU A 88 -9.22 -35.94 -24.01
C LEU A 88 -9.23 -36.12 -22.50
N THR A 89 -8.58 -35.21 -21.76
CA THR A 89 -8.39 -35.26 -20.32
C THR A 89 -8.80 -33.93 -19.70
N SER A 90 -9.37 -33.94 -18.50
CA SER A 90 -9.67 -32.74 -17.73
C SER A 90 -8.48 -32.34 -16.89
N PHE A 91 -8.31 -31.04 -16.64
CA PHE A 91 -7.33 -30.54 -15.70
C PHE A 91 -7.58 -31.11 -14.28
N ALA A 92 -6.51 -31.43 -13.55
CA ALA A 92 -6.59 -31.81 -12.15
C ALA A 92 -7.05 -30.59 -11.31
N THR A 93 -6.17 -29.83 -10.75
CA THR A 93 -6.46 -28.51 -10.17
C THR A 93 -5.53 -27.51 -10.81
N ILE A 94 -6.07 -26.49 -11.46
CA ILE A 94 -5.26 -25.45 -12.10
C ILE A 94 -4.49 -24.72 -11.00
N SER A 95 -3.17 -24.71 -11.10
CA SER A 95 -2.26 -24.06 -10.15
C SER A 95 -1.68 -22.77 -10.69
N GLU A 96 -1.43 -22.70 -11.99
CA GLU A 96 -0.85 -21.55 -12.66
C GLU A 96 -1.50 -21.31 -14.03
N PHE A 97 -1.52 -20.07 -14.46
CA PHE A 97 -2.09 -19.63 -15.71
C PHE A 97 -1.26 -18.48 -16.28
N ALA A 98 -0.96 -18.52 -17.58
CA ALA A 98 -0.27 -17.45 -18.29
C ALA A 98 -0.79 -17.28 -19.72
N LEU A 99 -0.68 -16.08 -20.24
CA LEU A 99 -0.98 -15.72 -21.62
C LEU A 99 0.30 -15.25 -22.31
N ASP A 100 0.55 -15.73 -23.53
CA ASP A 100 1.63 -15.27 -24.39
C ASP A 100 1.20 -15.27 -25.84
N GLY A 101 1.02 -14.08 -26.41
CA GLY A 101 0.49 -13.90 -27.74
C GLY A 101 -0.83 -14.66 -27.95
N ASP A 102 -0.85 -15.61 -28.91
CA ASP A 102 -2.01 -16.45 -29.24
C ASP A 102 -2.07 -17.76 -28.42
N SER A 103 -1.21 -17.93 -27.42
CA SER A 103 -1.14 -19.12 -26.61
C SER A 103 -1.68 -18.89 -25.20
N VAL A 104 -2.33 -19.90 -24.66
CA VAL A 104 -2.80 -20.00 -23.29
C VAL A 104 -2.04 -21.13 -22.60
N PHE A 105 -1.33 -20.83 -21.52
CA PHE A 105 -0.58 -21.81 -20.74
C PHE A 105 -1.30 -22.10 -19.45
N ILE A 106 -1.53 -23.36 -19.17
CA ILE A 106 -2.18 -23.84 -17.94
C ILE A 106 -1.30 -24.91 -17.30
N ARG A 107 -0.96 -24.73 -16.02
CA ARG A 107 -0.33 -25.75 -15.19
C ARG A 107 -1.32 -26.26 -14.19
N ASP A 108 -1.38 -27.57 -14.01
CA ASP A 108 -2.23 -28.19 -13.00
C ASP A 108 -1.44 -28.80 -11.83
N ALA A 109 -2.17 -29.28 -10.82
CA ALA A 109 -1.59 -29.84 -9.59
C ALA A 109 -0.82 -31.16 -9.82
N ASP A 110 -1.06 -31.84 -10.94
CA ASP A 110 -0.31 -33.03 -11.35
C ASP A 110 0.95 -32.67 -12.15
N ASN A 111 1.26 -31.37 -12.19
CA ASN A 111 2.42 -30.79 -12.86
C ASN A 111 2.39 -30.90 -14.40
N HIS A 112 1.19 -31.07 -14.97
CA HIS A 112 1.04 -30.99 -16.41
C HIS A 112 1.07 -29.51 -16.83
N ILE A 113 1.86 -29.19 -17.84
CA ILE A 113 1.87 -27.88 -18.48
C ILE A 113 1.26 -28.02 -19.87
N VAL A 114 0.16 -27.31 -20.10
CA VAL A 114 -0.63 -27.40 -21.32
C VAL A 114 -0.64 -26.07 -22.02
N GLU A 115 -0.21 -26.05 -23.27
CA GLU A 115 -0.35 -24.91 -24.18
C GLU A 115 -1.57 -25.14 -25.07
N LEU A 116 -2.52 -24.24 -25.01
CA LEU A 116 -3.70 -24.20 -25.88
C LEU A 116 -3.63 -22.98 -26.80
N ASP A 117 -4.27 -23.07 -27.95
CA ASP A 117 -4.62 -21.87 -28.73
C ASP A 117 -5.81 -21.14 -28.09
N ARG A 118 -6.17 -19.99 -28.67
CA ARG A 118 -7.31 -19.18 -28.17
C ARG A 118 -8.66 -19.89 -28.36
N GLU A 119 -8.76 -20.86 -29.24
CA GLU A 119 -9.94 -21.69 -29.47
C GLU A 119 -10.01 -22.89 -28.52
N GLY A 120 -8.94 -23.18 -27.78
CA GLY A 120 -8.85 -24.26 -26.82
C GLY A 120 -8.29 -25.56 -27.35
N SER A 121 -7.72 -25.54 -28.58
CA SER A 121 -7.03 -26.71 -29.13
C SER A 121 -5.66 -26.88 -28.48
N THR A 122 -5.30 -28.09 -28.15
CA THR A 122 -4.02 -28.40 -27.54
C THR A 122 -2.87 -28.27 -28.50
N ARG A 123 -1.99 -27.30 -28.30
CA ARG A 123 -0.76 -27.12 -29.08
C ARG A 123 0.39 -27.96 -28.52
N ARG A 124 0.55 -27.96 -27.23
CA ARG A 124 1.63 -28.68 -26.52
C ARG A 124 1.17 -29.17 -25.17
N VAL A 125 1.65 -30.32 -24.78
CA VAL A 125 1.48 -30.86 -23.43
C VAL A 125 2.81 -31.36 -22.91
N ILE A 126 3.13 -31.01 -21.70
CA ILE A 126 4.27 -31.52 -20.94
C ILE A 126 3.69 -32.29 -19.78
N GLU A 127 3.89 -33.55 -19.76
CA GLU A 127 3.64 -34.44 -18.64
C GLU A 127 4.98 -34.87 -18.06
N SER A 128 5.00 -35.51 -16.91
CA SER A 128 6.22 -35.81 -16.14
C SER A 128 7.40 -36.37 -16.97
N ASN A 129 7.15 -37.00 -18.08
CA ASN A 129 8.15 -37.65 -18.92
C ASN A 129 7.88 -37.53 -20.43
N CYS A 130 7.02 -36.62 -20.85
CA CYS A 130 6.67 -36.47 -22.24
C CYS A 130 6.34 -35.02 -22.61
N ILE A 131 6.88 -34.55 -23.73
CA ILE A 131 6.53 -33.26 -24.34
C ILE A 131 5.78 -33.59 -25.62
N ARG A 132 4.51 -33.24 -25.71
CA ARG A 132 3.68 -33.37 -26.92
C ARG A 132 3.53 -31.98 -27.57
N LYS A 133 3.71 -31.91 -28.89
CA LYS A 133 3.50 -30.69 -29.67
C LYS A 133 2.58 -31.01 -30.86
N THR A 134 1.66 -30.11 -31.17
CA THR A 134 0.84 -30.13 -32.39
C THR A 134 1.28 -28.94 -33.26
N ASP A 135 1.65 -29.20 -34.50
CA ASP A 135 2.01 -28.16 -35.48
C ASP A 135 0.76 -27.47 -36.08
N ALA A 136 0.98 -26.45 -36.92
CA ALA A 136 -0.10 -25.72 -37.57
C ALA A 136 -0.94 -26.58 -38.54
N ASP A 137 -0.37 -27.68 -39.01
CA ASP A 137 -1.03 -28.62 -39.94
C ASP A 137 -1.76 -29.75 -39.20
N GLY A 138 -1.71 -29.73 -37.85
CA GLY A 138 -2.35 -30.72 -36.97
C GLY A 138 -1.52 -32.00 -36.76
N ASN A 139 -0.26 -32.05 -37.20
CA ASN A 139 0.59 -33.20 -36.96
C ASN A 139 1.08 -33.18 -35.51
N ILE A 140 1.07 -34.35 -34.88
CA ILE A 140 1.46 -34.52 -33.49
C ILE A 140 2.87 -35.09 -33.41
N THR A 141 3.74 -34.39 -32.72
CA THR A 141 5.08 -34.86 -32.38
C THR A 141 5.16 -35.12 -30.88
N ARG A 142 5.69 -36.27 -30.49
CA ARG A 142 5.92 -36.67 -29.08
C ARG A 142 7.41 -36.79 -28.85
N MET A 143 7.87 -36.22 -27.73
CA MET A 143 9.25 -36.31 -27.29
C MET A 143 9.24 -36.89 -25.85
N THR A 144 9.75 -38.09 -25.72
CA THR A 144 9.81 -38.84 -24.45
C THR A 144 11.19 -38.85 -23.84
N GLY A 145 12.15 -38.27 -24.52
CA GLY A 145 13.53 -38.19 -24.10
C GLY A 145 14.36 -37.32 -25.04
N MET A 146 15.64 -37.40 -24.94
CA MET A 146 16.63 -36.64 -25.69
C MET A 146 17.64 -37.57 -26.35
N THR A 147 18.12 -37.23 -27.54
CA THR A 147 19.18 -37.98 -28.24
C THR A 147 20.54 -37.33 -27.97
N GLY A 148 21.61 -38.15 -27.99
CA GLY A 148 22.98 -37.66 -27.79
C GLY A 148 23.35 -37.44 -26.32
N ALA A 149 22.59 -37.98 -25.35
CA ALA A 149 22.95 -37.93 -23.94
C ALA A 149 24.17 -38.83 -23.63
N ALA A 150 24.97 -38.42 -22.65
CA ALA A 150 26.18 -39.16 -22.27
C ALA A 150 25.92 -40.60 -21.76
N ALA A 151 24.69 -40.89 -21.34
CA ALA A 151 24.26 -42.20 -20.88
C ALA A 151 23.78 -43.11 -22.03
N ALA A 152 23.62 -42.57 -23.25
CA ALA A 152 23.16 -43.32 -24.39
C ALA A 152 24.26 -44.26 -24.98
N SER A 153 23.90 -45.43 -25.43
CA SER A 153 24.83 -46.37 -26.01
C SER A 153 25.23 -46.02 -27.44
N SER A 154 24.48 -45.14 -28.10
CA SER A 154 24.74 -44.56 -29.43
C SER A 154 24.20 -43.11 -29.50
N GLU A 155 24.69 -42.30 -30.44
CA GLU A 155 24.22 -40.91 -30.62
C GLU A 155 22.71 -40.79 -30.98
N ASP A 156 22.14 -41.87 -31.54
CA ASP A 156 20.72 -41.94 -31.93
C ASP A 156 19.82 -42.57 -30.85
N GLU A 157 20.40 -43.04 -29.73
CA GLU A 157 19.62 -43.62 -28.65
C GLU A 157 18.95 -42.52 -27.79
N GLU A 158 17.64 -42.68 -27.59
CA GLU A 158 16.86 -41.75 -26.79
C GLU A 158 17.02 -42.03 -25.28
N THR A 159 17.45 -41.03 -24.53
CA THR A 159 17.44 -41.07 -23.09
C THR A 159 16.14 -40.44 -22.57
N ALA A 160 15.35 -41.21 -21.84
CA ALA A 160 14.05 -40.76 -21.33
C ALA A 160 14.17 -39.64 -20.30
N PHE A 161 13.22 -38.70 -20.33
CA PHE A 161 13.10 -37.65 -19.31
C PHE A 161 12.84 -38.22 -17.92
N GLN A 162 13.44 -37.58 -16.90
CA GLN A 162 13.37 -37.97 -15.48
C GLN A 162 12.49 -37.02 -14.66
N ASN A 163 11.18 -36.99 -14.92
CA ASN A 163 10.24 -36.05 -14.30
C ASN A 163 10.53 -34.58 -14.60
N ILE A 164 10.01 -34.10 -15.69
CA ILE A 164 10.08 -32.70 -16.12
C ILE A 164 9.39 -31.81 -15.08
N LEU A 165 10.11 -30.83 -14.53
CA LEU A 165 9.60 -29.80 -13.63
C LEU A 165 9.24 -28.50 -14.31
N GLY A 166 9.95 -28.18 -15.41
CA GLY A 166 9.72 -26.98 -16.17
C GLY A 166 10.45 -26.99 -17.49
N ILE A 167 9.99 -26.18 -18.42
CA ILE A 167 10.65 -25.97 -19.70
C ILE A 167 10.68 -24.48 -20.03
N GLU A 168 11.70 -24.09 -20.79
CA GLU A 168 11.80 -22.78 -21.44
C GLU A 168 12.13 -22.99 -22.92
N LEU A 169 11.48 -22.24 -23.79
CA LEU A 169 11.73 -22.24 -25.23
C LEU A 169 12.34 -20.90 -25.63
N THR A 170 13.54 -20.95 -26.18
CA THR A 170 14.24 -19.76 -26.68
C THR A 170 14.70 -20.01 -28.12
N GLY A 171 13.96 -19.49 -29.09
CA GLY A 171 14.19 -19.78 -30.50
C GLY A 171 14.08 -21.30 -30.80
N ASP A 172 15.14 -21.90 -31.33
CA ASP A 172 15.21 -23.36 -31.64
C ASP A 172 15.73 -24.19 -30.44
N TYR A 173 15.86 -23.59 -29.26
CA TYR A 173 16.41 -24.29 -28.08
C TYR A 173 15.31 -24.55 -27.06
N LEU A 174 15.35 -25.74 -26.49
CA LEU A 174 14.47 -26.18 -25.46
C LEU A 174 15.33 -26.45 -24.19
N ILE A 175 15.01 -25.76 -23.10
CA ILE A 175 15.66 -25.92 -21.80
C ILE A 175 14.68 -26.70 -20.92
N VAL A 176 15.08 -27.87 -20.43
CA VAL A 176 14.23 -28.78 -19.63
C VAL A 176 14.86 -28.99 -18.27
N GLY A 177 14.18 -28.50 -17.23
CA GLY A 177 14.54 -28.78 -15.83
C GLY A 177 13.89 -30.08 -15.34
N GLU A 178 14.66 -30.97 -14.76
CA GLU A 178 14.21 -32.25 -14.25
C GLU A 178 14.28 -32.34 -12.73
N LYS A 179 13.50 -33.25 -12.14
CA LYS A 179 13.42 -33.45 -10.69
C LYS A 179 14.73 -33.89 -10.04
N ASN A 180 15.62 -34.51 -10.78
CA ASN A 180 16.95 -34.89 -10.32
C ASN A 180 17.91 -33.70 -10.15
N GLY A 181 17.48 -32.49 -10.50
CA GLY A 181 18.27 -31.25 -10.44
C GLY A 181 19.11 -30.99 -11.71
N GLU A 182 18.92 -31.79 -12.74
CA GLU A 182 19.55 -31.57 -14.06
C GLU A 182 18.72 -30.57 -14.88
N ILE A 183 19.44 -29.72 -15.63
CA ILE A 183 18.87 -28.80 -16.62
C ILE A 183 19.46 -29.22 -17.98
N ASN A 184 18.63 -29.76 -18.82
CA ASN A 184 19.01 -30.25 -20.14
C ASN A 184 18.70 -29.18 -21.20
N VAL A 185 19.70 -28.79 -21.99
CA VAL A 185 19.57 -27.87 -23.10
C VAL A 185 19.64 -28.64 -24.37
N MET A 186 18.60 -28.57 -25.19
CA MET A 186 18.49 -29.32 -26.43
C MET A 186 17.93 -28.47 -27.58
N LYS A 187 18.05 -28.92 -28.77
CA LYS A 187 17.27 -28.40 -29.91
C LYS A 187 15.81 -28.83 -29.79
N THR A 188 14.91 -28.09 -30.43
CA THR A 188 13.49 -28.47 -30.53
C THR A 188 13.29 -29.79 -31.30
N SER A 189 14.33 -30.30 -31.97
CA SER A 189 14.38 -31.63 -32.59
C SER A 189 14.63 -32.78 -31.63
N GLY A 190 14.94 -32.50 -30.36
CA GLY A 190 15.28 -33.49 -29.33
C GLY A 190 16.78 -33.77 -29.18
N LYS A 191 17.64 -33.14 -29.95
CA LYS A 191 19.08 -33.32 -29.84
C LYS A 191 19.62 -32.56 -28.63
N LEU A 192 20.19 -33.28 -27.64
CA LEU A 192 20.86 -32.71 -26.49
C LEU A 192 22.13 -31.96 -26.91
N LEU A 193 22.29 -30.74 -26.36
CA LEU A 193 23.49 -29.92 -26.54
C LEU A 193 24.36 -29.97 -25.30
N GLY A 194 23.77 -30.08 -24.13
CA GLY A 194 24.48 -30.18 -22.86
C GLY A 194 23.54 -30.27 -21.68
N THR A 195 24.06 -30.75 -20.55
CA THR A 195 23.38 -30.86 -19.27
C THR A 195 24.15 -30.07 -18.23
N VAL A 196 23.46 -29.27 -17.43
CA VAL A 196 24.03 -28.55 -16.28
C VAL A 196 23.23 -28.86 -15.04
N GLU A 197 23.86 -28.76 -13.87
CA GLU A 197 23.18 -28.94 -12.59
C GLU A 197 22.52 -27.61 -12.14
N ASN A 198 21.48 -27.67 -11.31
CA ASN A 198 20.76 -26.51 -10.79
C ASN A 198 21.59 -25.62 -9.84
N ASN A 199 22.80 -26.04 -9.48
CA ASN A 199 23.79 -25.25 -8.73
C ASN A 199 24.73 -24.45 -9.64
N SER A 200 24.32 -24.15 -10.85
CA SER A 200 25.13 -23.44 -11.84
C SER A 200 24.31 -22.40 -12.61
N LEU A 201 25.02 -21.40 -13.15
CA LEU A 201 24.45 -20.48 -14.13
C LEU A 201 24.65 -21.10 -15.51
N LEU A 202 23.55 -21.32 -16.22
CA LEU A 202 23.54 -21.84 -17.58
C LEU A 202 23.97 -20.74 -18.56
N LEU A 203 24.94 -21.05 -19.40
CA LEU A 203 25.38 -20.22 -20.51
C LEU A 203 25.16 -20.95 -21.83
N LEU A 204 24.28 -20.40 -22.66
CA LEU A 204 23.98 -20.92 -24.00
C LEU A 204 24.58 -19.97 -25.06
N ASP A 205 25.55 -20.45 -25.81
CA ASP A 205 26.05 -19.73 -26.99
C ASP A 205 25.27 -20.23 -28.23
N THR A 206 24.34 -19.42 -28.68
CA THR A 206 23.47 -19.73 -29.84
C THR A 206 24.21 -19.71 -31.21
N LYS A 207 25.45 -19.19 -31.25
CA LYS A 207 26.26 -19.17 -32.47
C LYS A 207 27.02 -20.46 -32.68
N THR A 208 27.43 -21.10 -31.62
CA THR A 208 28.25 -22.30 -31.63
C THR A 208 27.48 -23.55 -31.21
N ASP A 209 26.20 -23.40 -30.80
CA ASP A 209 25.39 -24.46 -30.18
C ASP A 209 26.09 -25.10 -28.97
N SER A 210 26.83 -24.29 -28.19
CA SER A 210 27.55 -24.80 -27.05
C SER A 210 26.89 -24.39 -25.74
N VAL A 211 26.87 -25.33 -24.80
CA VAL A 211 26.36 -25.15 -23.44
C VAL A 211 27.51 -25.20 -22.48
N SER A 212 27.58 -24.22 -21.58
CA SER A 212 28.56 -24.21 -20.50
C SER A 212 27.89 -23.80 -19.20
N ALA A 213 28.54 -24.07 -18.10
CA ALA A 213 28.04 -23.78 -16.77
C ALA A 213 29.08 -23.01 -15.95
N VAL A 214 28.63 -22.00 -15.20
CA VAL A 214 29.43 -21.37 -14.16
C VAL A 214 28.98 -21.92 -12.82
N THR A 215 29.80 -22.77 -12.22
CA THR A 215 29.53 -23.40 -10.91
C THR A 215 30.22 -22.70 -9.77
N THR A 216 31.19 -21.83 -10.08
CA THR A 216 32.00 -21.09 -9.10
C THR A 216 32.08 -19.62 -9.48
N VAL A 217 32.04 -18.77 -8.48
CA VAL A 217 32.19 -17.31 -8.61
C VAL A 217 33.43 -16.88 -7.81
N LYS A 218 34.06 -15.79 -8.22
CA LYS A 218 35.22 -15.24 -7.53
C LYS A 218 34.78 -14.28 -6.44
N ASN A 219 35.00 -14.63 -5.18
CA ASN A 219 34.74 -13.73 -4.05
C ASN A 219 36.09 -13.29 -3.43
N GLY A 220 36.52 -12.09 -3.77
CA GLY A 220 37.82 -11.58 -3.41
C GLY A 220 38.95 -12.43 -3.99
N LYS A 221 39.66 -13.16 -3.13
CA LYS A 221 40.79 -14.06 -3.52
C LYS A 221 40.40 -15.53 -3.55
N GLN A 222 39.16 -15.87 -3.25
CA GLN A 222 38.69 -17.25 -3.16
C GLN A 222 37.63 -17.51 -4.25
N ASP A 223 37.63 -18.73 -4.76
CA ASP A 223 36.58 -19.24 -5.61
C ASP A 223 35.51 -19.87 -4.71
N GLU A 224 34.29 -19.35 -4.79
CA GLU A 224 33.13 -19.89 -4.08
C GLU A 224 32.21 -20.66 -5.04
N ARG A 225 31.77 -21.84 -4.60
CA ARG A 225 30.80 -22.63 -5.35
C ARG A 225 29.40 -22.05 -5.16
N LEU A 226 28.66 -21.90 -6.25
CA LEU A 226 27.24 -21.60 -6.19
C LEU A 226 26.48 -22.77 -5.55
N THR A 227 25.51 -22.43 -4.72
CA THR A 227 24.50 -23.37 -4.26
C THR A 227 23.38 -23.44 -5.29
N GLU A 228 22.25 -24.02 -4.97
CA GLU A 228 21.10 -24.07 -5.88
C GLU A 228 20.66 -22.65 -6.27
N VAL A 229 20.69 -22.32 -7.56
CA VAL A 229 20.27 -21.01 -8.07
C VAL A 229 18.75 -21.01 -8.18
N SER A 230 18.10 -20.14 -7.41
CA SER A 230 16.64 -20.03 -7.37
C SER A 230 16.08 -18.95 -8.29
N ALA A 231 16.86 -17.92 -8.57
CA ALA A 231 16.47 -16.85 -9.49
C ALA A 231 17.67 -16.07 -10.01
N THR A 232 17.52 -15.46 -11.18
CA THR A 232 18.50 -14.52 -11.76
C THR A 232 17.77 -13.28 -12.28
N ALA A 233 18.42 -12.13 -12.21
CA ALA A 233 17.90 -10.88 -12.77
C ALA A 233 19.07 -9.97 -13.19
N MET A 234 18.86 -9.15 -14.22
CA MET A 234 19.74 -8.04 -14.53
C MET A 234 19.37 -6.85 -13.67
N VAL A 235 20.31 -6.27 -12.98
CA VAL A 235 20.12 -5.11 -12.10
C VAL A 235 21.06 -3.98 -12.53
N ASP A 236 20.60 -2.74 -12.39
CA ASP A 236 21.50 -1.59 -12.53
C ASP A 236 22.32 -1.47 -11.24
N TRP A 237 23.62 -1.67 -11.37
CA TRP A 237 24.57 -1.55 -10.28
C TRP A 237 25.56 -0.44 -10.60
N ASN A 238 25.41 0.71 -9.95
CA ASN A 238 26.24 1.89 -10.18
C ASN A 238 26.28 2.32 -11.67
N GLY A 239 25.13 2.37 -12.33
CA GLY A 239 25.03 2.77 -13.74
C GLY A 239 25.48 1.70 -14.76
N THR A 240 25.71 0.47 -14.31
CA THR A 240 26.09 -0.66 -15.18
C THR A 240 25.17 -1.84 -14.94
N GLN A 241 24.66 -2.44 -16.01
CA GLN A 241 23.86 -3.66 -15.89
C GLN A 241 24.73 -4.82 -15.40
N ARG A 242 24.31 -5.47 -14.32
CA ARG A 242 25.01 -6.59 -13.67
C ARG A 242 24.07 -7.75 -13.45
N LEU A 243 24.60 -8.97 -13.45
CA LEU A 243 23.82 -10.16 -13.14
C LEU A 243 23.67 -10.28 -11.61
N CYS A 244 22.42 -10.28 -11.15
CA CYS A 244 22.05 -10.60 -9.78
C CYS A 244 21.60 -12.07 -9.73
N VAL A 245 22.18 -12.84 -8.82
CA VAL A 245 21.90 -14.28 -8.63
C VAL A 245 21.38 -14.50 -7.22
N LYS A 246 20.20 -15.09 -7.10
CA LYS A 246 19.64 -15.51 -5.82
C LYS A 246 19.79 -17.02 -5.67
N GLU A 247 20.34 -17.46 -4.56
CA GLU A 247 20.48 -18.86 -4.20
C GLU A 247 19.33 -19.33 -3.32
N SER A 248 19.05 -20.63 -3.28
CA SER A 248 18.02 -21.23 -2.41
C SER A 248 18.27 -21.02 -0.92
N THR A 249 19.52 -20.77 -0.54
CA THR A 249 19.91 -20.38 0.81
C THR A 249 19.47 -18.96 1.20
N GLY A 250 18.93 -18.19 0.26
CA GLY A 250 18.57 -16.80 0.43
C GLY A 250 19.71 -15.81 0.20
N ARG A 251 20.90 -16.32 -0.11
CA ARG A 251 22.02 -15.47 -0.49
C ARG A 251 21.78 -14.86 -1.87
N VAL A 252 22.08 -13.56 -2.00
CA VAL A 252 21.99 -12.82 -3.26
C VAL A 252 23.38 -12.30 -3.62
N LEU A 253 23.82 -12.54 -4.84
CA LEU A 253 25.13 -12.14 -5.36
C LEU A 253 24.94 -11.17 -6.51
N VAL A 254 25.73 -10.11 -6.57
CA VAL A 254 25.89 -9.27 -7.77
C VAL A 254 27.23 -9.61 -8.42
N LEU A 255 27.21 -9.98 -9.68
CA LEU A 255 28.37 -10.46 -10.41
C LEU A 255 28.76 -9.48 -11.51
N ASP A 256 30.08 -9.32 -11.73
CA ASP A 256 30.59 -8.69 -12.93
C ASP A 256 30.63 -9.67 -14.14
N ASP A 257 31.06 -9.15 -15.28
CA ASP A 257 31.16 -9.95 -16.53
C ASP A 257 32.24 -11.05 -16.46
N ASN A 258 33.08 -11.05 -15.45
CA ASN A 258 34.14 -12.06 -15.19
C ASN A 258 33.75 -13.03 -14.07
N TRP A 259 32.49 -13.02 -13.64
CA TRP A 259 31.94 -13.84 -12.54
C TRP A 259 32.59 -13.51 -11.19
N THR A 260 33.04 -12.25 -11.03
CA THR A 260 33.54 -11.77 -9.74
C THR A 260 32.34 -11.23 -8.94
N VAL A 261 32.25 -11.62 -7.69
CA VAL A 261 31.27 -11.11 -6.76
C VAL A 261 31.60 -9.66 -6.44
N LEU A 262 30.78 -8.76 -6.92
CA LEU A 262 30.84 -7.34 -6.59
C LEU A 262 30.20 -7.07 -5.23
N HIS A 263 29.17 -7.84 -4.91
CA HIS A 263 28.40 -7.68 -3.70
C HIS A 263 27.70 -8.97 -3.30
N THR A 264 27.54 -9.19 -1.99
CA THR A 264 26.79 -10.30 -1.42
C THR A 264 25.81 -9.75 -0.38
N ALA A 265 24.55 -10.17 -0.47
CA ALA A 265 23.56 -9.93 0.55
C ALA A 265 22.83 -11.22 0.90
N GLN A 266 22.33 -11.32 2.11
CA GLN A 266 21.59 -12.49 2.55
C GLN A 266 20.16 -12.07 2.91
N ASN A 267 19.20 -12.51 2.11
CA ASN A 267 17.77 -12.27 2.25
C ASN A 267 17.29 -10.80 2.16
N ASN A 268 18.16 -9.86 1.80
CA ASN A 268 17.84 -8.45 1.90
C ASN A 268 18.28 -7.62 0.71
N CYS A 269 17.37 -6.78 0.30
CA CYS A 269 17.61 -5.75 -0.68
C CYS A 269 16.86 -4.48 -0.23
N VAL A 270 17.56 -3.36 -0.15
CA VAL A 270 16.94 -2.06 -0.02
C VAL A 270 16.84 -1.44 -1.41
N GLU A 271 15.62 -1.23 -1.90
CA GLU A 271 15.40 -0.51 -3.16
C GLU A 271 15.32 0.99 -2.89
N VAL A 272 16.16 1.75 -3.58
CA VAL A 272 16.04 3.20 -3.61
C VAL A 272 15.21 3.58 -4.83
N GLN A 273 14.09 4.25 -4.60
CA GLN A 273 13.18 4.69 -5.65
C GLN A 273 13.23 6.21 -5.77
N ASP A 274 13.08 6.72 -6.98
CA ASP A 274 12.88 8.14 -7.19
C ASP A 274 11.43 8.56 -6.88
N ARG A 275 11.16 9.86 -6.98
CA ARG A 275 9.82 10.41 -6.71
C ARG A 275 8.73 9.91 -7.68
N THR A 276 9.10 9.23 -8.76
CA THR A 276 8.15 8.62 -9.71
C THR A 276 7.87 7.15 -9.38
N GLY A 277 8.55 6.59 -8.36
CA GLY A 277 8.48 5.18 -8.01
C GLY A 277 9.37 4.28 -8.89
N ALA A 278 10.20 4.86 -9.77
CA ALA A 278 11.18 4.08 -10.50
C ALA A 278 12.33 3.70 -9.57
N VAL A 279 12.70 2.40 -9.57
CA VAL A 279 13.86 1.92 -8.82
C VAL A 279 15.12 2.49 -9.47
N THR A 280 15.78 3.40 -8.76
CA THR A 280 17.04 4.03 -9.21
C THR A 280 18.24 3.26 -8.74
N GLU A 281 18.08 2.46 -7.68
CA GLU A 281 19.15 1.73 -7.06
C GLU A 281 18.65 0.59 -6.19
N ARG A 282 19.47 -0.47 -6.07
CA ARG A 282 19.27 -1.56 -5.10
C ARG A 282 20.53 -1.74 -4.27
N ILE A 283 20.37 -1.61 -2.95
CA ILE A 283 21.44 -1.88 -1.98
C ILE A 283 21.24 -3.31 -1.47
N LEU A 284 22.10 -4.24 -1.88
CA LEU A 284 22.01 -5.65 -1.51
C LEU A 284 22.77 -6.00 -0.23
N GLY A 285 23.56 -5.06 0.29
CA GLY A 285 24.29 -5.13 1.55
C GLY A 285 25.04 -3.82 1.76
N VAL A 286 25.77 -3.71 2.82
CA VAL A 286 26.51 -2.50 3.18
C VAL A 286 28.02 -2.79 3.26
N ASP A 287 28.83 -1.98 2.58
CA ASP A 287 30.28 -2.03 2.74
C ASP A 287 30.64 -1.47 4.11
N ALA A 288 31.06 -2.36 5.01
CA ALA A 288 31.57 -1.96 6.29
C ALA A 288 33.01 -1.50 6.14
N GLY A 289 33.28 -0.23 6.31
CA GLY A 289 34.63 0.28 6.45
C GLY A 289 35.39 -0.46 7.57
N SER A 290 36.68 -0.29 7.64
CA SER A 290 37.61 -1.08 8.49
C SER A 290 37.28 -1.15 10.00
N GLY A 291 36.34 -0.40 10.50
CA GLY A 291 35.88 -0.43 11.90
C GLY A 291 34.59 -1.19 12.15
N TYR A 292 33.88 -1.64 11.12
CA TYR A 292 32.52 -2.18 11.22
C TYR A 292 32.35 -3.53 10.53
N GLN A 293 33.38 -4.32 10.40
CA GLN A 293 33.39 -5.61 9.66
C GLN A 293 32.28 -6.58 10.14
N ALA A 294 31.91 -6.54 11.42
CA ALA A 294 30.86 -7.37 11.99
C ALA A 294 29.44 -6.97 11.50
N PHE A 295 29.31 -5.85 10.82
CA PHE A 295 28.05 -5.28 10.36
C PHE A 295 28.04 -5.06 8.84
N ALA A 296 28.86 -5.81 8.10
CA ALA A 296 29.01 -5.67 6.65
C ALA A 296 27.73 -6.00 5.86
N GLU A 297 26.84 -6.78 6.44
CA GLU A 297 25.59 -7.19 5.79
C GLU A 297 24.38 -6.72 6.59
N VAL A 298 23.31 -6.33 5.88
CA VAL A 298 21.99 -6.09 6.45
C VAL A 298 21.29 -7.43 6.61
N SER A 299 20.86 -7.79 7.83
CA SER A 299 20.24 -9.09 8.11
C SER A 299 18.78 -9.15 7.66
N GLY A 300 17.96 -8.23 8.11
CA GLY A 300 16.56 -8.08 7.73
C GLY A 300 16.15 -6.63 7.85
N VAL A 301 15.51 -6.08 6.83
CA VAL A 301 15.09 -4.68 6.85
C VAL A 301 13.72 -4.57 7.51
N GLU A 302 13.66 -3.97 8.70
CA GLU A 302 12.41 -3.69 9.43
C GLU A 302 11.88 -2.28 9.13
N GLY A 303 12.77 -1.33 8.87
CA GLY A 303 12.40 0.03 8.51
C GLY A 303 13.56 0.77 7.84
N VAL A 304 13.24 1.72 6.98
CA VAL A 304 14.23 2.57 6.31
C VAL A 304 13.77 4.03 6.32
N ALA A 305 14.73 4.95 6.35
CA ALA A 305 14.49 6.37 6.15
C ALA A 305 15.68 7.00 5.44
N LEU A 306 15.43 7.99 4.59
CA LEU A 306 16.45 8.76 3.88
C LEU A 306 16.42 10.20 4.38
N ASN A 307 17.58 10.73 4.74
CA ASN A 307 17.67 12.14 5.13
C ASN A 307 18.01 13.06 3.94
N SER A 308 17.93 14.36 4.18
CA SER A 308 18.25 15.39 3.18
C SER A 308 19.71 15.38 2.70
N ALA A 309 20.61 14.71 3.41
CA ALA A 309 22.01 14.52 3.04
C ALA A 309 22.25 13.22 2.28
N SER A 310 21.19 12.56 1.82
CA SER A 310 21.25 11.24 1.13
C SER A 310 21.84 10.12 1.99
N GLN A 311 21.80 10.26 3.33
CA GLN A 311 22.17 9.18 4.23
C GLN A 311 20.96 8.28 4.45
N LEU A 312 21.16 6.97 4.29
CA LEU A 312 20.14 5.95 4.49
C LEU A 312 20.25 5.38 5.90
N CYS A 313 19.17 5.48 6.66
CA CYS A 313 19.04 4.90 7.98
C CYS A 313 18.21 3.60 7.88
N ILE A 314 18.72 2.50 8.40
CA ILE A 314 18.12 1.16 8.31
C ILE A 314 17.92 0.63 9.73
N ALA A 315 16.69 0.26 10.07
CA ALA A 315 16.38 -0.60 11.21
C ALA A 315 16.52 -2.06 10.74
N ASP A 316 17.37 -2.81 11.41
CA ASP A 316 17.82 -4.13 10.98
C ASP A 316 17.32 -5.20 11.98
N SER A 317 16.93 -6.38 11.49
CA SER A 317 16.39 -7.48 12.30
C SER A 317 17.40 -8.06 13.32
N ASP A 318 18.69 -7.76 13.19
CA ASP A 318 19.70 -8.08 14.20
C ASP A 318 19.79 -7.03 15.33
N ASN A 319 18.71 -6.28 15.53
CA ASN A 319 18.60 -5.25 16.58
C ASN A 319 19.62 -4.11 16.40
N ARG A 320 19.86 -3.71 15.15
CA ARG A 320 20.80 -2.65 14.81
C ARG A 320 20.10 -1.48 14.12
N LEU A 321 20.60 -0.29 14.37
CA LEU A 321 20.31 0.90 13.60
C LEU A 321 21.58 1.25 12.81
N ILE A 322 21.49 1.12 11.48
CA ILE A 322 22.62 1.30 10.56
C ILE A 322 22.38 2.60 9.80
N VAL A 323 23.36 3.49 9.78
CA VAL A 323 23.34 4.70 8.95
C VAL A 323 24.42 4.60 7.90
N LEU A 324 24.02 4.70 6.63
CA LEU A 324 24.92 4.74 5.49
C LEU A 324 25.11 6.18 5.04
N ASP A 325 26.32 6.52 4.59
CA ASP A 325 26.60 7.80 3.93
C ASP A 325 26.10 7.82 2.48
N GLY A 326 26.29 8.93 1.78
CA GLY A 326 25.90 9.08 0.38
C GLY A 326 26.61 8.13 -0.59
N ASP A 327 27.76 7.59 -0.19
CA ASP A 327 28.57 6.61 -0.94
C ASP A 327 28.26 5.17 -0.48
N LYS A 328 27.24 5.00 0.38
CA LYS A 328 26.74 3.72 0.93
C LYS A 328 27.74 3.01 1.87
N ASN A 329 28.74 3.70 2.37
CA ASN A 329 29.57 3.18 3.43
C ASN A 329 28.83 3.28 4.77
N VAL A 330 29.12 2.37 5.68
CA VAL A 330 28.59 2.43 7.04
C VAL A 330 29.19 3.65 7.76
N ALA A 331 28.35 4.67 7.92
CA ALA A 331 28.72 5.86 8.69
C ALA A 331 28.59 5.58 10.20
N ARG A 332 27.60 4.78 10.59
CA ARG A 332 27.33 4.48 11.99
C ARG A 332 26.50 3.21 12.17
N VAL A 333 26.77 2.48 13.26
CA VAL A 333 25.92 1.39 13.74
C VAL A 333 25.63 1.60 15.24
N THR A 334 24.35 1.56 15.60
CA THR A 334 23.88 1.56 16.99
C THR A 334 23.26 0.20 17.29
N VAL A 335 23.80 -0.53 18.24
CA VAL A 335 23.34 -1.88 18.63
C VAL A 335 22.49 -1.81 19.89
N ASN A 336 22.95 -1.10 20.91
CA ASN A 336 22.24 -0.91 22.16
C ASN A 336 22.58 0.48 22.72
N PRO A 337 21.62 1.41 22.75
CA PRO A 337 21.88 2.75 23.27
C PRO A 337 22.19 2.68 24.75
N ASN A 338 23.29 3.32 25.17
CA ASN A 338 23.65 3.42 26.56
C ASN A 338 23.06 4.68 27.19
N SER A 339 22.13 4.53 28.13
CA SER A 339 21.52 5.65 28.83
C SER A 339 20.98 5.23 30.20
N GLU A 340 21.11 6.12 31.19
CA GLU A 340 20.56 5.91 32.54
C GLU A 340 19.02 5.87 32.59
N VAL A 341 18.33 6.38 31.54
CA VAL A 341 16.86 6.38 31.45
C VAL A 341 16.30 5.10 30.85
N LEU A 342 17.14 4.22 30.32
CA LEU A 342 16.75 2.91 29.82
C LEU A 342 16.91 1.85 30.93
N ASP A 343 16.00 0.86 30.94
CA ASP A 343 16.12 -0.26 31.87
C ASP A 343 17.44 -1.00 31.61
N ALA A 344 18.08 -1.48 32.67
CA ALA A 344 19.34 -2.19 32.55
C ALA A 344 19.27 -3.48 31.71
N ASN A 345 18.06 -4.05 31.57
CA ASN A 345 17.78 -5.22 30.74
C ASN A 345 17.08 -4.85 29.41
N PHE A 346 17.05 -3.57 29.05
CA PHE A 346 16.43 -3.14 27.81
C PHE A 346 17.15 -3.77 26.60
N LEU A 347 16.38 -4.44 25.77
CA LEU A 347 16.84 -4.96 24.48
C LEU A 347 16.36 -4.02 23.39
N PHE A 348 17.28 -3.37 22.72
CA PHE A 348 16.97 -2.48 21.60
C PHE A 348 16.56 -3.30 20.37
N THR A 349 15.30 -3.20 20.00
CA THR A 349 14.73 -3.87 18.80
C THR A 349 14.04 -2.81 17.96
N PRO A 350 14.77 -2.15 17.04
CA PRO A 350 14.22 -1.12 16.18
C PRO A 350 13.25 -1.73 15.15
N LEU A 351 12.10 -1.09 14.95
CA LEU A 351 11.06 -1.55 14.03
C LEU A 351 10.82 -0.56 12.88
N LYS A 352 10.79 0.73 13.21
CA LYS A 352 10.51 1.81 12.26
C LYS A 352 11.44 2.96 12.53
N VAL A 353 11.84 3.64 11.48
CA VAL A 353 12.72 4.81 11.57
C VAL A 353 12.21 5.92 10.67
N SER A 354 12.46 7.16 11.09
CA SER A 354 12.34 8.35 10.27
C SER A 354 13.47 9.30 10.60
N VAL A 355 13.86 10.16 9.68
CA VAL A 355 14.99 11.08 9.86
C VAL A 355 14.53 12.49 9.54
N ASP A 356 14.77 13.44 10.44
CA ASP A 356 14.46 14.83 10.17
C ASP A 356 15.55 15.50 9.29
N TYR A 357 15.26 16.70 8.82
CA TYR A 357 16.19 17.46 7.98
C TYR A 357 17.49 17.89 8.71
N ALA A 358 17.53 17.80 10.05
CA ALA A 358 18.73 18.01 10.84
C ALA A 358 19.59 16.73 10.96
N GLY A 359 19.11 15.59 10.46
CA GLY A 359 19.77 14.30 10.52
C GLY A 359 19.58 13.55 11.83
N ARG A 360 18.65 13.99 12.71
CA ARG A 360 18.27 13.23 13.90
C ARG A 360 17.40 12.06 13.51
N VAL A 361 17.66 10.92 14.12
CA VAL A 361 16.93 9.67 13.83
C VAL A 361 15.86 9.46 14.92
N TYR A 362 14.64 9.31 14.48
CA TYR A 362 13.49 8.92 15.29
C TYR A 362 13.20 7.46 15.08
N CYS A 363 13.26 6.66 16.14
CA CYS A 363 13.14 5.21 16.06
C CYS A 363 12.01 4.70 16.95
N ILE A 364 11.11 3.94 16.37
CA ILE A 364 10.15 3.12 17.12
C ILE A 364 10.80 1.78 17.41
N ALA A 365 10.92 1.43 18.68
CA ALA A 365 11.45 0.15 19.12
C ALA A 365 10.37 -0.71 19.77
N GLN A 366 10.53 -2.03 19.67
CA GLN A 366 9.60 -3.00 20.26
C GLN A 366 9.59 -2.87 21.80
N ASN A 367 8.39 -3.01 22.39
CA ASN A 367 8.16 -2.91 23.84
C ASN A 367 8.59 -1.55 24.46
N MET A 368 8.65 -0.49 23.63
CA MET A 368 8.96 0.85 24.09
C MET A 368 7.67 1.64 24.30
N PHE A 369 7.34 1.92 25.55
CA PHE A 369 6.11 2.62 25.95
C PHE A 369 6.36 4.07 26.35
N GLU A 370 7.59 4.44 26.57
CA GLU A 370 8.03 5.79 27.01
C GLU A 370 7.87 6.81 25.88
N GLY A 371 7.95 6.38 24.64
CA GLY A 371 7.83 7.24 23.48
C GLY A 371 8.70 6.79 22.30
N ILE A 372 8.87 7.65 21.32
CA ILE A 372 9.75 7.45 20.17
C ILE A 372 11.18 7.74 20.62
N MET A 373 12.12 6.84 20.39
CA MET A 373 13.54 7.04 20.70
C MET A 373 14.17 8.04 19.72
N VAL A 374 14.91 9.01 20.23
CA VAL A 374 15.60 10.02 19.41
C VAL A 374 17.11 9.88 19.56
N PHE A 375 17.77 9.83 18.41
CA PHE A 375 19.22 9.77 18.29
C PHE A 375 19.73 11.00 17.56
N GLU A 376 20.75 11.65 18.10
CA GLU A 376 21.45 12.73 17.43
C GLU A 376 22.29 12.23 16.24
N THR A 377 22.75 13.14 15.41
CA THR A 377 23.57 12.84 14.22
C THR A 377 24.84 12.05 14.54
N ASN A 378 25.38 12.19 15.76
CA ASN A 378 26.54 11.43 16.25
C ASN A 378 26.17 10.03 16.81
N GLY A 379 24.88 9.69 16.87
CA GLY A 379 24.38 8.40 17.35
C GLY A 379 24.02 8.33 18.82
N ASP A 380 24.21 9.42 19.56
CA ASP A 380 23.87 9.45 20.97
C ASP A 380 22.36 9.45 21.15
N PHE A 381 21.87 8.56 22.00
CA PHE A 381 20.48 8.57 22.42
C PHE A 381 20.22 9.78 23.35
N THR A 382 19.29 10.63 22.99
CA THR A 382 18.99 11.87 23.72
C THR A 382 17.76 11.78 24.58
N GLY A 383 16.86 10.85 24.31
CA GLY A 383 15.64 10.69 25.09
C GLY A 383 14.43 10.25 24.27
N PHE A 384 13.26 10.41 24.86
CA PHE A 384 11.99 10.00 24.26
C PHE A 384 11.21 11.21 23.77
N PHE A 385 10.61 11.06 22.59
CA PHE A 385 9.79 12.06 21.94
C PHE A 385 8.33 11.60 21.92
N GLY A 386 7.38 12.52 22.12
CA GLY A 386 5.96 12.22 22.07
C GLY A 386 5.48 11.33 23.21
N THR A 387 6.11 11.41 24.38
CA THR A 387 5.72 10.66 25.58
C THR A 387 4.21 10.75 25.82
N ILE A 388 3.55 9.61 25.98
CA ILE A 388 2.11 9.54 26.22
C ILE A 388 1.85 9.94 27.66
N SER A 389 1.57 11.22 27.92
CA SER A 389 1.14 11.67 29.24
C SER A 389 -0.28 11.18 29.51
N VAL A 390 -0.45 10.32 30.51
CA VAL A 390 -1.77 9.95 31.02
C VAL A 390 -2.33 11.13 31.81
N GLU A 391 -3.18 11.93 31.17
CA GLU A 391 -3.94 12.95 31.92
C GLU A 391 -4.96 12.27 32.81
N ILE A 392 -4.55 12.02 34.08
CA ILE A 392 -5.47 11.59 35.10
C ILE A 392 -6.28 12.84 35.52
N THR A 393 -7.57 12.84 35.18
CA THR A 393 -8.45 13.96 35.52
C THR A 393 -8.46 14.23 37.03
N ALA A 394 -8.71 15.49 37.45
CA ALA A 394 -8.79 15.84 38.86
C ALA A 394 -9.84 15.00 39.62
N TRP A 395 -10.88 14.55 38.93
CA TRP A 395 -11.93 13.66 39.43
C TRP A 395 -11.42 12.22 39.67
N GLU A 396 -10.65 11.69 38.74
CA GLU A 396 -10.00 10.37 38.92
C GLU A 396 -8.95 10.40 40.03
N LYS A 397 -8.16 11.48 40.12
CA LYS A 397 -7.24 11.68 41.26
C LYS A 397 -7.98 11.70 42.61
N PHE A 398 -9.15 12.31 42.65
CA PHE A 398 -10.00 12.35 43.82
C PHE A 398 -10.52 10.94 44.17
N TRP A 399 -11.09 10.21 43.23
CA TRP A 399 -11.58 8.85 43.45
C TRP A 399 -10.48 7.85 43.78
N ARG A 400 -9.31 7.96 43.16
CA ARG A 400 -8.14 7.15 43.54
C ARG A 400 -7.69 7.34 44.99
N LYS A 401 -7.87 8.53 45.57
CA LYS A 401 -7.57 8.76 46.96
C LYS A 401 -8.59 8.11 47.92
N LEU A 402 -9.83 7.94 47.47
CA LEU A 402 -10.93 7.35 48.26
C LEU A 402 -11.06 5.83 48.05
N ALA A 403 -10.56 5.28 46.97
CA ALA A 403 -10.65 3.87 46.64
C ALA A 403 -9.80 2.99 47.59
N THR A 404 -10.34 1.83 47.97
CA THR A 404 -9.65 0.82 48.78
C THR A 404 -8.49 0.20 47.99
N LYS A 405 -7.56 -0.51 48.67
CA LYS A 405 -6.45 -1.22 47.99
C LYS A 405 -6.95 -2.25 46.96
N GLU A 406 -8.06 -2.91 47.23
CA GLU A 406 -8.68 -3.89 46.35
C GLU A 406 -9.35 -3.25 45.14
N GLU A 407 -9.97 -2.10 45.29
CA GLU A 407 -10.53 -1.34 44.15
C GLU A 407 -9.46 -0.71 43.31
N ARG A 408 -8.32 -0.28 43.89
CA ARG A 408 -7.16 0.22 43.11
C ARG A 408 -6.51 -0.89 42.29
N SER A 409 -6.47 -2.13 42.77
CA SER A 409 -5.92 -3.25 42.02
C SER A 409 -6.83 -3.71 40.86
N LYS A 410 -8.13 -3.40 40.93
CA LYS A 410 -9.11 -3.66 39.88
C LYS A 410 -9.26 -2.53 38.86
N GLN A 411 -8.75 -1.34 39.18
CA GLN A 411 -8.68 -0.24 38.21
C GLN A 411 -7.69 -0.67 37.13
N GLN A 412 -8.17 -0.75 35.88
CA GLN A 412 -7.34 -1.03 34.72
C GLN A 412 -6.09 -0.14 34.77
N LEU A 413 -4.93 -0.76 34.89
CA LEU A 413 -3.67 -0.09 34.61
C LEU A 413 -3.79 0.40 33.16
N PHE A 414 -3.73 1.71 32.99
CA PHE A 414 -3.63 2.29 31.67
C PHE A 414 -2.24 1.85 31.14
N ILE A 415 -2.24 0.88 30.24
CA ILE A 415 -1.03 0.46 29.56
C ILE A 415 -0.84 1.49 28.43
N PRO A 416 0.25 2.25 28.42
CA PRO A 416 0.56 3.11 27.30
C PRO A 416 0.58 2.25 26.01
N THR A 417 0.02 2.78 24.93
CA THR A 417 -0.01 2.07 23.64
C THR A 417 1.33 2.28 22.93
N GLU A 418 1.86 1.23 22.33
CA GLU A 418 3.06 1.32 21.50
C GLU A 418 2.79 2.12 20.23
N PHE A 419 3.76 2.91 19.81
CA PHE A 419 3.79 3.46 18.46
C PHE A 419 4.03 2.36 17.44
N THR A 420 3.43 2.49 16.25
CA THR A 420 3.46 1.46 15.20
C THR A 420 4.04 1.96 13.89
N GLY A 421 3.91 3.23 13.60
CA GLY A 421 4.43 3.86 12.40
C GLY A 421 4.84 5.30 12.68
N ILE A 422 5.74 5.83 11.87
CA ILE A 422 6.30 7.17 12.02
C ILE A 422 6.64 7.76 10.66
N ASP A 423 6.33 9.04 10.50
CA ASP A 423 6.79 9.85 9.39
C ASP A 423 6.98 11.31 9.83
N ILE A 424 7.71 12.11 9.07
CA ILE A 424 8.06 13.50 9.40
C ILE A 424 7.72 14.40 8.21
N ASP A 425 6.96 15.47 8.46
CA ASP A 425 6.67 16.45 7.42
C ASP A 425 7.80 17.47 7.20
N ASP A 426 7.67 18.25 6.12
CA ASP A 426 8.67 19.25 5.73
C ASP A 426 8.87 20.37 6.78
N GLU A 427 7.94 20.53 7.70
CA GLU A 427 8.01 21.49 8.80
C GLU A 427 8.60 20.90 10.08
N GLY A 428 8.93 19.59 10.08
CA GLY A 428 9.51 18.86 11.20
C GLY A 428 8.47 18.41 12.23
N PHE A 429 7.18 18.33 11.87
CA PHE A 429 6.19 17.67 12.71
C PHE A 429 6.26 16.16 12.48
N VAL A 430 6.21 15.41 13.55
CA VAL A 430 6.25 13.96 13.53
C VAL A 430 4.82 13.41 13.54
N TYR A 431 4.46 12.67 12.50
CA TYR A 431 3.24 11.86 12.49
C TYR A 431 3.58 10.49 13.07
N ALA A 432 2.82 10.06 14.05
CA ALA A 432 3.05 8.77 14.70
C ALA A 432 1.72 8.05 14.89
N SER A 433 1.63 6.82 14.37
CA SER A 433 0.48 5.95 14.59
C SER A 433 0.70 5.07 15.83
N ASN A 434 -0.37 4.58 16.42
CA ASN A 434 -0.32 3.67 17.58
C ASN A 434 -1.47 2.65 17.58
N LYS A 435 -1.31 1.59 18.38
CA LYS A 435 -2.33 0.56 18.61
C LYS A 435 -3.39 1.04 19.61
N ASP A 436 -4.22 2.00 19.22
CA ASP A 436 -5.33 2.44 20.06
C ASP A 436 -6.54 1.52 19.94
N THR A 437 -6.77 0.70 20.96
CA THR A 437 -7.91 -0.22 21.01
C THR A 437 -9.26 0.50 21.19
N ALA A 438 -9.27 1.75 21.60
CA ALA A 438 -10.46 2.59 21.70
C ALA A 438 -10.81 3.29 20.38
N GLY A 439 -9.85 3.40 19.45
CA GLY A 439 -10.03 4.04 18.14
C GLY A 439 -10.14 5.57 18.21
N THR A 440 -9.72 6.18 19.31
CA THR A 440 -9.86 7.63 19.55
C THR A 440 -8.57 8.41 19.31
N GLN A 441 -7.41 7.76 19.41
CA GLN A 441 -6.09 8.37 19.30
C GLN A 441 -5.14 7.51 18.44
N ALA A 442 -5.64 7.00 17.33
CA ALA A 442 -4.89 6.10 16.47
C ALA A 442 -3.65 6.75 15.80
N VAL A 443 -3.62 8.06 15.72
CA VAL A 443 -2.50 8.85 15.17
C VAL A 443 -2.31 10.13 15.98
N ARG A 444 -1.07 10.62 16.00
CA ARG A 444 -0.67 11.90 16.60
C ARG A 444 0.13 12.71 15.60
N ARG A 445 0.00 14.02 15.63
CA ARG A 445 0.91 14.96 14.99
C ARG A 445 1.65 15.72 16.06
N LEU A 446 2.91 15.40 16.25
CA LEU A 446 3.73 15.94 17.33
C LEU A 446 4.52 17.14 16.80
N ASN A 447 4.42 18.27 17.52
CA ASN A 447 5.26 19.43 17.22
C ASN A 447 6.71 19.18 17.69
N PRO A 448 7.69 20.05 17.34
CA PRO A 448 9.09 19.86 17.75
C PRO A 448 9.33 19.76 19.26
N LYS A 449 8.33 20.09 20.11
CA LYS A 449 8.38 19.88 21.55
C LYS A 449 7.81 18.53 22.01
N GLY A 450 7.29 17.73 21.08
CA GLY A 450 6.62 16.46 21.37
C GLY A 450 5.16 16.59 21.84
N GLU A 451 4.55 17.78 21.69
CA GLU A 451 3.13 18.00 22.04
C GLU A 451 2.25 17.62 20.86
N ASP A 452 1.16 16.89 21.12
CA ASP A 452 0.20 16.50 20.10
C ASP A 452 -0.66 17.70 19.64
N VAL A 453 -0.57 18.04 18.38
CA VAL A 453 -1.28 19.14 17.74
C VAL A 453 -2.23 18.67 16.63
N ILE A 454 -2.53 17.38 16.60
CA ILE A 454 -3.41 16.82 15.58
C ILE A 454 -4.80 17.43 15.65
N ARG A 455 -5.37 17.73 14.51
CA ARG A 455 -6.77 18.15 14.40
C ARG A 455 -7.63 16.95 14.00
N MET A 456 -8.81 16.85 14.56
CA MET A 456 -9.70 15.68 14.39
C MET A 456 -11.01 16.05 13.68
N GLY A 457 -11.01 17.09 12.86
CA GLY A 457 -12.21 17.55 12.16
C GLY A 457 -13.31 18.05 13.11
N GLN A 458 -14.55 18.02 12.63
CA GLN A 458 -15.71 18.53 13.37
C GLN A 458 -16.18 17.62 14.53
N THR A 459 -15.97 16.31 14.39
CA THR A 459 -16.51 15.30 15.31
C THR A 459 -15.63 15.06 16.53
N LYS A 460 -14.47 15.69 16.59
CA LYS A 460 -13.41 15.45 17.60
C LYS A 460 -12.87 14.01 17.60
N ASN A 461 -13.21 13.23 16.60
CA ASN A 461 -12.68 11.90 16.32
C ASN A 461 -12.36 11.82 14.84
N LEU A 462 -11.35 11.06 14.48
CA LEU A 462 -11.04 10.78 13.08
C LEU A 462 -12.21 10.04 12.42
N GLY A 463 -12.67 10.54 11.27
CA GLY A 463 -13.67 9.88 10.44
C GLY A 463 -13.16 8.54 9.87
N GLY A 464 -14.05 7.79 9.18
CA GLY A 464 -13.65 6.59 8.45
C GLY A 464 -13.87 5.28 9.18
N ASP A 465 -14.88 5.22 10.05
CA ASP A 465 -15.30 4.00 10.76
C ASP A 465 -14.14 3.33 11.51
N MET A 466 -13.38 4.13 12.26
CA MET A 466 -12.26 3.65 13.07
C MET A 466 -12.68 2.59 14.09
N GLN A 467 -13.97 2.57 14.47
CA GLN A 467 -14.57 1.59 15.36
C GLN A 467 -15.84 1.02 14.71
N ILE A 468 -15.90 -0.28 14.50
CA ILE A 468 -17.08 -0.98 13.98
C ILE A 468 -17.69 -1.84 15.07
N SER A 469 -18.98 -1.62 15.35
CA SER A 469 -19.74 -2.45 16.29
C SER A 469 -20.18 -3.76 15.65
N GLY A 470 -20.21 -4.85 16.42
CA GLY A 470 -20.72 -6.15 15.97
C GLY A 470 -19.81 -7.31 16.36
N THR A 471 -20.10 -8.48 15.79
CA THR A 471 -19.37 -9.74 16.05
C THR A 471 -18.62 -10.27 14.83
N SER A 472 -18.62 -9.53 13.70
CA SER A 472 -17.87 -9.93 12.49
C SER A 472 -16.36 -9.85 12.74
N GLN A 473 -15.59 -10.51 11.90
CA GLN A 473 -14.12 -10.42 11.92
C GLN A 473 -13.59 -8.99 11.74
N TYR A 474 -14.38 -8.10 11.16
CA TYR A 474 -14.07 -6.68 10.97
C TYR A 474 -14.52 -5.80 12.13
N ALA A 475 -15.22 -6.34 13.12
CA ALA A 475 -15.70 -5.59 14.28
C ALA A 475 -14.55 -5.16 15.21
N GLY A 476 -14.78 -4.10 15.96
CA GLY A 476 -13.81 -3.50 16.87
C GLY A 476 -13.05 -2.33 16.25
N ALA A 477 -12.02 -1.86 16.94
CA ALA A 477 -11.18 -0.76 16.49
C ALA A 477 -10.34 -1.13 15.25
N SER A 478 -10.01 -0.16 14.42
CA SER A 478 -8.98 -0.25 13.39
C SER A 478 -7.63 -0.57 14.05
N THR A 479 -6.79 -1.32 13.35
CA THR A 479 -5.42 -1.56 13.78
C THR A 479 -4.50 -0.78 12.84
N ILE A 480 -4.15 0.43 13.26
CA ILE A 480 -3.25 1.26 12.47
C ILE A 480 -1.82 0.78 12.71
N VAL A 481 -1.15 0.41 11.63
CA VAL A 481 0.20 -0.15 11.67
C VAL A 481 1.24 0.80 11.12
N ASP A 482 0.83 1.77 10.31
CA ASP A 482 1.75 2.75 9.73
C ASP A 482 1.03 4.05 9.37
N VAL A 483 1.82 5.11 9.16
CA VAL A 483 1.37 6.45 8.77
C VAL A 483 2.37 7.02 7.78
N VAL A 484 1.89 7.74 6.78
CA VAL A 484 2.72 8.47 5.82
C VAL A 484 2.18 9.88 5.63
N TYR A 485 3.06 10.85 5.67
CA TYR A 485 2.80 12.22 5.23
C TYR A 485 3.04 12.30 3.72
N ARG A 486 2.17 12.99 3.00
CA ARG A 486 2.32 13.17 1.55
C ARG A 486 2.88 14.54 1.22
N GLU A 487 2.02 15.53 1.26
CA GLU A 487 2.33 16.93 1.02
C GLU A 487 1.15 17.81 1.47
N LYS A 488 1.38 19.09 1.65
CA LYS A 488 0.32 20.08 1.91
C LYS A 488 -0.62 19.67 3.06
N GLY A 489 -0.07 19.04 4.09
CA GLY A 489 -0.83 18.60 5.25
C GLY A 489 -1.71 17.37 5.02
N ILE A 490 -1.60 16.68 3.88
CA ILE A 490 -2.29 15.42 3.60
C ILE A 490 -1.47 14.27 4.18
N TYR A 491 -2.11 13.39 4.94
CA TYR A 491 -1.49 12.19 5.49
C TYR A 491 -2.41 10.99 5.37
N SER A 492 -1.84 9.80 5.36
CA SER A 492 -2.57 8.54 5.20
C SER A 492 -2.20 7.54 6.29
N LEU A 493 -3.18 6.77 6.74
CA LEU A 493 -3.06 5.72 7.75
C LEU A 493 -3.31 4.37 7.13
N LEU A 494 -2.51 3.36 7.49
CA LEU A 494 -2.70 1.98 7.06
C LEU A 494 -3.42 1.18 8.16
N ASP A 495 -4.66 0.75 7.89
CA ASP A 495 -5.46 -0.12 8.76
C ASP A 495 -5.24 -1.58 8.36
N SER A 496 -4.38 -2.31 9.06
CA SER A 496 -4.07 -3.71 8.77
C SER A 496 -5.26 -4.64 9.04
N LYS A 497 -6.13 -4.31 9.98
CA LYS A 497 -7.29 -5.14 10.31
C LYS A 497 -8.30 -5.23 9.17
N ARG A 498 -8.40 -4.20 8.34
CA ARG A 498 -9.35 -4.13 7.22
C ARG A 498 -8.67 -3.97 5.87
N GLY A 499 -7.34 -3.97 5.84
CA GLY A 499 -6.53 -3.87 4.63
C GLY A 499 -6.76 -2.57 3.86
N ARG A 500 -7.05 -1.46 4.55
CA ARG A 500 -7.44 -0.21 3.90
C ARG A 500 -6.53 0.94 4.27
N ILE A 501 -6.47 1.91 3.38
CA ILE A 501 -5.73 3.15 3.54
C ILE A 501 -6.73 4.28 3.71
N ILE A 502 -6.56 5.08 4.77
CA ILE A 502 -7.47 6.15 5.16
C ILE A 502 -6.71 7.46 5.08
N THR A 503 -7.16 8.39 4.25
CA THR A 503 -6.45 9.66 4.00
C THR A 503 -7.20 10.85 4.56
N TYR A 504 -6.46 11.75 5.19
CA TYR A 504 -6.98 12.95 5.86
C TYR A 504 -6.23 14.19 5.41
N ASP A 505 -6.87 15.36 5.59
CA ASP A 505 -6.22 16.66 5.50
C ASP A 505 -5.67 17.15 6.86
N HIS A 506 -4.97 18.27 6.85
CA HIS A 506 -4.38 18.89 8.04
C HIS A 506 -5.39 19.36 9.10
N GLU A 507 -6.68 19.48 8.76
CA GLU A 507 -7.76 19.76 9.71
C GLU A 507 -8.39 18.50 10.30
N GLY A 508 -7.98 17.30 9.84
CA GLY A 508 -8.50 16.01 10.25
C GLY A 508 -9.81 15.63 9.55
N ASN A 509 -10.12 16.27 8.41
CA ASN A 509 -11.25 15.84 7.58
C ASN A 509 -10.85 14.60 6.78
N LEU A 510 -11.73 13.62 6.75
CA LEU A 510 -11.57 12.44 5.91
C LEU A 510 -11.69 12.82 4.44
N LEU A 511 -10.66 12.56 3.66
CA LEU A 511 -10.67 12.78 2.21
C LEU A 511 -11.25 11.57 1.49
N TYR A 512 -10.70 10.39 1.75
CA TYR A 512 -11.11 9.14 1.11
C TYR A 512 -10.53 7.91 1.80
N ILE A 513 -11.09 6.74 1.47
CA ILE A 513 -10.63 5.41 1.91
C ILE A 513 -10.55 4.51 0.68
N PHE A 514 -9.48 3.74 0.58
CA PHE A 514 -9.29 2.75 -0.49
C PHE A 514 -8.54 1.52 0.03
N GLY A 515 -8.38 0.50 -0.83
CA GLY A 515 -7.85 -0.81 -0.43
C GLY A 515 -8.91 -1.72 0.22
N GLY A 516 -8.52 -2.87 0.67
CA GLY A 516 -9.35 -3.88 1.33
C GLY A 516 -8.56 -5.14 1.66
N LEU A 517 -9.14 -6.04 2.45
CA LEU A 517 -8.54 -7.36 2.68
C LEU A 517 -8.85 -8.30 1.52
N GLY A 518 -7.85 -9.03 1.07
CA GLY A 518 -7.99 -10.04 0.03
C GLY A 518 -6.68 -10.31 -0.70
N THR A 519 -6.75 -11.23 -1.67
CA THR A 519 -5.63 -11.63 -2.54
C THR A 519 -5.71 -11.02 -3.94
N GLN A 520 -6.67 -10.15 -4.16
CA GLN A 520 -6.95 -9.55 -5.47
C GLN A 520 -6.20 -8.24 -5.61
N ALA A 521 -5.98 -7.79 -6.84
CA ALA A 521 -5.39 -6.48 -7.07
C ALA A 521 -6.16 -5.36 -6.34
N GLY A 522 -5.45 -4.45 -5.70
CA GLY A 522 -6.03 -3.42 -4.84
C GLY A 522 -6.49 -3.91 -3.47
N THR A 523 -6.20 -5.15 -3.11
CA THR A 523 -6.42 -5.69 -1.76
C THR A 523 -5.10 -6.23 -1.20
N MET A 524 -5.06 -6.43 0.12
CA MET A 524 -3.89 -6.88 0.86
C MET A 524 -4.31 -7.92 1.88
N GLU A 525 -3.48 -8.91 2.15
CA GLU A 525 -3.78 -9.92 3.18
C GLU A 525 -3.23 -9.52 4.56
N ALA A 526 -2.00 -9.02 4.60
CA ALA A 526 -1.34 -8.59 5.83
C ALA A 526 -0.48 -7.33 5.57
N PRO A 527 -1.14 -6.17 5.36
CA PRO A 527 -0.41 -4.92 5.15
C PRO A 527 0.32 -4.47 6.41
N VAL A 528 1.61 -4.10 6.26
CA VAL A 528 2.51 -3.77 7.37
C VAL A 528 3.19 -2.42 7.25
N ALA A 529 3.32 -1.87 6.05
CA ALA A 529 3.95 -0.57 5.82
C ALA A 529 3.29 0.16 4.65
N ILE A 530 3.35 1.50 4.69
CA ILE A 530 2.84 2.38 3.64
C ILE A 530 3.84 3.49 3.36
N GLU A 531 4.02 3.85 2.09
CA GLU A 531 4.90 4.93 1.67
C GLU A 531 4.33 5.64 0.44
N CYS A 532 4.79 6.87 0.19
CA CYS A 532 4.44 7.65 -1.00
C CYS A 532 5.63 7.76 -1.94
N ALA A 533 5.41 7.52 -3.23
CA ALA A 533 6.38 7.73 -4.29
C ALA A 533 5.76 8.60 -5.40
N GLY A 534 5.96 9.92 -5.29
CA GLY A 534 5.30 10.89 -6.16
C GLY A 534 3.77 10.86 -5.99
N ASP A 535 3.06 10.61 -7.07
CA ASP A 535 1.58 10.49 -7.11
C ASP A 535 1.06 9.10 -6.69
N LYS A 536 1.98 8.15 -6.43
CA LYS A 536 1.63 6.78 -6.09
C LYS A 536 1.71 6.53 -4.59
N MET A 537 0.81 5.67 -4.12
CA MET A 537 0.84 5.12 -2.77
C MET A 537 1.29 3.67 -2.84
N LEU A 538 2.28 3.31 -2.05
CA LEU A 538 2.86 1.98 -1.96
C LEU A 538 2.45 1.35 -0.63
N ALA A 539 1.94 0.12 -0.65
CA ALA A 539 1.62 -0.62 0.57
C ALA A 539 2.26 -2.00 0.52
N LEU A 540 3.06 -2.31 1.53
CA LEU A 540 3.75 -3.60 1.65
C LEU A 540 2.81 -4.63 2.30
N ASP A 541 2.58 -5.74 1.59
CA ASP A 541 1.89 -6.92 2.12
C ASP A 541 2.92 -7.98 2.51
N SER A 542 3.11 -8.19 3.80
CA SER A 542 4.11 -9.13 4.31
C SER A 542 3.75 -10.60 4.07
N LYS A 543 2.46 -10.93 3.95
CA LYS A 543 2.02 -12.31 3.74
C LYS A 543 2.18 -12.73 2.28
N GLN A 544 1.86 -11.83 1.35
CA GLN A 544 2.03 -12.09 -0.08
C GLN A 544 3.46 -11.79 -0.56
N GLY A 545 4.25 -11.04 0.22
CA GLY A 545 5.60 -10.61 -0.17
C GLY A 545 5.60 -9.66 -1.36
N VAL A 546 4.55 -8.82 -1.49
CA VAL A 546 4.37 -7.89 -2.62
C VAL A 546 4.15 -6.47 -2.14
N ILE A 547 4.44 -5.52 -3.01
CA ILE A 547 4.09 -4.11 -2.83
C ILE A 547 2.88 -3.81 -3.71
N ALA A 548 1.75 -3.49 -3.09
CA ALA A 548 0.57 -2.99 -3.79
C ALA A 548 0.78 -1.51 -4.14
N VAL A 549 0.70 -1.18 -5.43
CA VAL A 549 0.86 0.18 -5.94
C VAL A 549 -0.50 0.75 -6.28
N PHE A 550 -0.83 1.91 -5.71
CA PHE A 550 -2.09 2.62 -5.97
C PHE A 550 -1.81 3.95 -6.65
N GLY A 551 -2.44 4.20 -7.78
CA GLY A 551 -2.41 5.47 -8.48
C GLY A 551 -3.61 6.37 -8.14
N GLU A 552 -3.46 7.67 -8.29
CA GLU A 552 -4.56 8.62 -8.13
C GLU A 552 -5.58 8.50 -9.26
N THR A 553 -6.86 8.46 -8.87
CA THR A 553 -7.94 8.70 -9.83
C THR A 553 -8.12 10.20 -10.04
N GLU A 554 -8.78 10.61 -11.14
CA GLU A 554 -9.10 12.02 -11.41
C GLU A 554 -9.84 12.67 -10.23
N TYR A 555 -10.77 11.94 -9.63
CA TYR A 555 -11.51 12.41 -8.46
C TYR A 555 -10.61 12.62 -7.23
N GLY A 556 -9.66 11.71 -6.99
CA GLY A 556 -8.66 11.84 -5.91
C GLY A 556 -7.73 13.01 -6.14
N ARG A 557 -7.23 13.16 -7.37
CA ARG A 557 -6.36 14.26 -7.80
C ARG A 557 -7.02 15.62 -7.56
N LEU A 558 -8.26 15.79 -8.02
CA LEU A 558 -9.01 17.04 -7.82
C LEU A 558 -9.16 17.40 -6.33
N ILE A 559 -9.42 16.42 -5.47
CA ILE A 559 -9.51 16.65 -4.02
C ILE A 559 -8.17 17.04 -3.43
N ASN A 560 -7.10 16.33 -3.78
CA ASN A 560 -5.76 16.60 -3.25
C ASN A 560 -5.27 17.98 -3.68
N GLU A 561 -5.46 18.35 -4.94
CA GLU A 561 -5.12 19.69 -5.45
C GLU A 561 -5.94 20.78 -4.74
N ALA A 562 -7.24 20.59 -4.57
CA ALA A 562 -8.09 21.56 -3.90
C ALA A 562 -7.74 21.73 -2.41
N VAL A 563 -7.39 20.63 -1.73
CA VAL A 563 -6.91 20.65 -0.35
C VAL A 563 -5.55 21.33 -0.28
N GLY A 564 -4.64 21.05 -1.24
CA GLY A 564 -3.33 21.66 -1.33
C GLY A 564 -3.39 23.18 -1.53
N LEU A 565 -4.21 23.65 -2.46
CA LEU A 565 -4.46 25.09 -2.68
C LEU A 565 -4.97 25.76 -1.41
N ARG A 566 -5.87 25.11 -0.70
CA ARG A 566 -6.42 25.60 0.55
C ARG A 566 -5.35 25.65 1.65
N TYR A 567 -4.48 24.66 1.72
CA TYR A 567 -3.35 24.64 2.66
C TYR A 567 -2.42 25.82 2.44
N ASP A 568 -2.16 26.18 1.18
CA ASP A 568 -1.37 27.33 0.78
C ASP A 568 -2.10 28.66 0.96
N GLY A 569 -3.38 28.64 1.39
CA GLY A 569 -4.22 29.85 1.59
C GLY A 569 -4.95 30.32 0.35
N ASP A 570 -4.92 29.60 -0.76
CA ASP A 570 -5.52 29.98 -2.04
C ASP A 570 -6.93 29.41 -2.22
N GLU A 571 -7.79 29.70 -1.24
CA GLU A 571 -9.16 29.19 -1.22
C GLU A 571 -9.97 29.54 -2.49
N THR A 572 -9.65 30.66 -3.16
CA THR A 572 -10.38 31.08 -4.34
C THR A 572 -10.11 30.17 -5.54
N GLN A 573 -8.86 29.75 -5.74
CA GLN A 573 -8.51 28.83 -6.81
C GLN A 573 -9.05 27.41 -6.54
N ALA A 574 -9.10 26.99 -5.28
CA ALA A 574 -9.66 25.72 -4.88
C ALA A 574 -11.16 25.57 -5.24
N VAL A 575 -11.93 26.69 -5.35
CA VAL A 575 -13.37 26.64 -5.67
C VAL A 575 -13.63 25.94 -7.00
N ALA A 576 -12.83 26.20 -8.03
CA ALA A 576 -13.02 25.58 -9.34
C ALA A 576 -12.88 24.06 -9.27
N LEU A 577 -11.86 23.59 -8.54
CA LEU A 577 -11.64 22.14 -8.34
C LEU A 577 -12.75 21.51 -7.50
N TRP A 578 -13.20 22.19 -6.44
CA TRP A 578 -14.34 21.72 -5.66
C TRP A 578 -15.64 21.63 -6.47
N GLN A 579 -15.86 22.55 -7.44
CA GLN A 579 -16.99 22.47 -8.34
C GLN A 579 -16.90 21.24 -9.27
N GLU A 580 -15.71 20.91 -9.74
CA GLU A 580 -15.49 19.68 -10.50
C GLU A 580 -15.76 18.42 -9.65
N VAL A 581 -15.30 18.41 -8.39
CA VAL A 581 -15.63 17.33 -7.45
C VAL A 581 -17.14 17.19 -7.27
N LEU A 582 -17.87 18.33 -7.13
CA LEU A 582 -19.35 18.30 -7.00
C LEU A 582 -20.06 17.85 -8.28
N ARG A 583 -19.46 18.01 -9.46
CA ARG A 583 -20.01 17.43 -10.71
C ARG A 583 -19.94 15.89 -10.70
N MET A 584 -18.92 15.33 -10.06
CA MET A 584 -18.77 13.88 -9.92
C MET A 584 -19.57 13.33 -8.72
N ASP A 585 -19.66 14.10 -7.64
CA ASP A 585 -20.39 13.76 -6.42
C ASP A 585 -21.03 15.01 -5.82
N GLU A 586 -22.28 15.28 -6.20
CA GLU A 586 -23.05 16.46 -5.77
C GLU A 586 -23.18 16.58 -4.24
N ASN A 587 -23.14 15.44 -3.54
CA ASN A 587 -23.29 15.41 -2.08
C ASN A 587 -21.94 15.37 -1.34
N ASN A 588 -20.83 15.65 -2.00
CA ASN A 588 -19.54 15.68 -1.33
C ASN A 588 -19.52 16.79 -0.27
N GLU A 589 -19.51 16.40 1.00
CA GLU A 589 -19.56 17.31 2.14
C GLU A 589 -18.31 18.19 2.22
N LEU A 590 -17.14 17.61 1.88
CA LEU A 590 -15.87 18.32 1.91
C LEU A 590 -15.82 19.42 0.83
N ALA A 591 -16.24 19.13 -0.39
CA ALA A 591 -16.29 20.10 -1.48
C ALA A 591 -17.28 21.24 -1.17
N ASN A 592 -18.47 20.92 -0.68
CA ASN A 592 -19.43 21.93 -0.23
C ASN A 592 -18.85 22.79 0.90
N THR A 593 -18.14 22.19 1.86
CA THR A 593 -17.48 22.93 2.94
C THR A 593 -16.35 23.82 2.41
N GLY A 594 -15.55 23.34 1.45
CA GLY A 594 -14.48 24.12 0.82
C GLY A 594 -14.99 25.36 0.10
N ILE A 595 -16.03 25.20 -0.72
CA ILE A 595 -16.69 26.32 -1.39
C ILE A 595 -17.29 27.29 -0.37
N GLY A 596 -17.95 26.75 0.67
CA GLY A 596 -18.53 27.58 1.74
C GLY A 596 -17.49 28.42 2.49
N LYS A 597 -16.31 27.88 2.75
CA LYS A 597 -15.19 28.60 3.36
C LYS A 597 -14.66 29.69 2.44
N ALA A 598 -14.53 29.43 1.14
CA ALA A 598 -14.11 30.45 0.17
C ALA A 598 -15.10 31.63 0.12
N TYR A 599 -16.41 31.38 0.10
CA TYR A 599 -17.41 32.46 0.21
C TYR A 599 -17.33 33.20 1.55
N LEU A 600 -17.05 32.49 2.64
CA LEU A 600 -16.88 33.11 3.97
C LEU A 600 -15.66 34.04 4.00
N SER A 601 -14.56 33.65 3.35
CA SER A 601 -13.33 34.47 3.22
C SER A 601 -13.58 35.67 2.31
N ALA A 602 -14.37 35.50 1.24
CA ALA A 602 -14.78 36.58 0.35
C ALA A 602 -15.83 37.55 0.97
N GLY A 603 -16.39 37.22 2.13
CA GLY A 603 -17.39 38.03 2.82
C GLY A 603 -18.84 37.83 2.32
N ASP A 604 -19.08 36.91 1.38
CA ASP A 604 -20.44 36.49 0.98
C ASP A 604 -20.99 35.50 1.98
N ASN A 605 -21.41 36.04 3.14
CA ASN A 605 -21.85 35.24 4.27
C ASN A 605 -23.14 34.46 4.00
N GLU A 606 -23.98 34.91 3.06
CA GLU A 606 -25.21 34.25 2.70
C GLU A 606 -24.96 32.98 1.90
N LYS A 607 -24.15 33.07 0.84
CA LYS A 607 -23.76 31.89 0.07
C LYS A 607 -22.89 30.94 0.91
N ALA A 608 -22.02 31.48 1.74
CA ALA A 608 -21.23 30.67 2.67
C ALA A 608 -22.14 29.77 3.53
N MET A 609 -23.23 30.33 4.11
CA MET A 609 -24.19 29.56 4.89
C MET A 609 -24.87 28.45 4.08
N GLU A 610 -25.21 28.72 2.81
CA GLU A 610 -25.87 27.72 1.95
C GLU A 610 -24.95 26.50 1.74
N TYR A 611 -23.73 26.73 1.29
CA TYR A 611 -22.75 25.65 1.04
C TYR A 611 -22.31 24.95 2.31
N LEU A 612 -22.06 25.68 3.40
CA LEU A 612 -21.68 25.10 4.69
C LEU A 612 -22.80 24.24 5.31
N LYS A 613 -24.07 24.56 5.02
CA LYS A 613 -25.21 23.73 5.40
C LYS A 613 -25.23 22.42 4.60
N ARG A 614 -24.97 22.47 3.28
CA ARG A 614 -24.86 21.28 2.42
C ARG A 614 -23.66 20.41 2.82
N GLY A 615 -22.53 21.06 3.16
CA GLY A 615 -21.33 20.41 3.66
C GLY A 615 -21.42 19.95 5.12
N MET A 616 -22.60 20.05 5.75
CA MET A 616 -22.84 19.63 7.15
C MET A 616 -21.85 20.24 8.16
N ASN A 617 -21.17 21.34 7.80
CA ASN A 617 -20.16 21.98 8.64
C ASN A 617 -20.77 23.01 9.59
N ARG A 618 -21.13 22.55 10.79
CA ARG A 618 -21.82 23.35 11.80
C ARG A 618 -20.97 24.51 12.34
N ASP A 619 -19.68 24.29 12.48
CA ASP A 619 -18.80 25.30 13.11
C ASP A 619 -18.62 26.50 12.20
N TYR A 620 -18.25 26.28 10.95
CA TYR A 620 -18.12 27.36 9.97
C TYR A 620 -19.46 27.98 9.61
N TYR A 621 -20.55 27.17 9.57
CA TYR A 621 -21.91 27.70 9.40
C TYR A 621 -22.24 28.71 10.51
N SER A 622 -21.90 28.39 11.76
CA SER A 622 -22.15 29.28 12.90
C SER A 622 -21.36 30.59 12.79
N VAL A 623 -20.14 30.55 12.27
CA VAL A 623 -19.33 31.73 11.98
C VAL A 623 -19.98 32.58 10.87
N ALA A 624 -20.36 31.94 9.75
CA ALA A 624 -21.06 32.60 8.63
C ALA A 624 -22.35 33.24 9.09
N PHE A 625 -23.17 32.53 9.85
CA PHE A 625 -24.43 33.03 10.40
C PHE A 625 -24.22 34.24 11.33
N LYS A 626 -23.20 34.21 12.21
CA LYS A 626 -22.86 35.33 13.08
C LYS A 626 -22.46 36.58 12.25
N ARG A 627 -21.67 36.41 11.19
CA ARG A 627 -21.27 37.50 10.31
C ARG A 627 -22.48 38.04 9.53
N TYR A 628 -23.25 37.17 8.90
CA TYR A 628 -24.48 37.54 8.16
C TYR A 628 -25.48 38.32 9.05
N ARG A 629 -25.74 37.81 10.25
CA ARG A 629 -26.60 38.51 11.22
C ARG A 629 -26.06 39.91 11.53
N ASN A 630 -24.76 40.07 11.72
CA ASN A 630 -24.17 41.38 11.98
C ASN A 630 -24.29 42.32 10.77
N ASP A 631 -24.16 41.81 9.57
CA ASP A 631 -24.31 42.59 8.33
C ASP A 631 -25.74 43.05 8.16
N VAL A 632 -26.70 42.16 8.39
CA VAL A 632 -28.13 42.51 8.39
C VAL A 632 -28.46 43.55 9.46
N LEU A 633 -27.93 43.42 10.68
CA LEU A 633 -28.10 44.40 11.73
C LEU A 633 -27.50 45.76 11.36
N LYS A 634 -26.28 45.78 10.82
CA LYS A 634 -25.61 47.02 10.38
C LYS A 634 -26.37 47.71 9.25
N SER A 635 -26.83 46.99 8.26
CA SER A 635 -27.57 47.57 7.11
C SER A 635 -28.94 48.11 7.53
N ASN A 636 -29.56 47.55 8.55
CA ASN A 636 -30.89 47.96 9.02
C ASN A 636 -30.87 48.78 10.32
N ILE A 637 -29.70 49.21 10.80
CA ILE A 637 -29.54 49.86 12.11
C ILE A 637 -30.43 51.12 12.22
N ASN A 638 -30.57 51.88 11.13
CA ASN A 638 -31.39 53.11 11.11
C ASN A 638 -32.89 52.78 11.28
N TYR A 639 -33.36 51.72 10.62
CA TYR A 639 -34.78 51.29 10.75
C TYR A 639 -35.05 50.73 12.13
N ILE A 640 -34.12 49.95 12.70
CA ILE A 640 -34.22 49.39 14.04
C ILE A 640 -34.26 50.53 15.08
N LEU A 641 -33.35 51.49 14.95
CA LEU A 641 -33.28 52.63 15.86
C LEU A 641 -34.57 53.47 15.78
N THR A 642 -35.03 53.75 14.57
CA THR A 642 -36.29 54.47 14.33
C THR A 642 -37.48 53.72 14.95
N GLY A 643 -37.54 52.40 14.80
CA GLY A 643 -38.59 51.59 15.44
C GLY A 643 -38.54 51.62 16.96
N ILE A 644 -37.36 51.55 17.53
CA ILE A 644 -37.18 51.67 19.00
C ILE A 644 -37.64 53.04 19.51
N ILE A 645 -37.22 54.12 18.82
CA ILE A 645 -37.66 55.47 19.17
C ILE A 645 -39.17 55.61 19.07
N ALA A 646 -39.79 55.08 18.00
CA ALA A 646 -41.25 55.09 17.82
C ALA A 646 -41.98 54.35 18.94
N VAL A 647 -41.48 53.19 19.37
CA VAL A 647 -41.99 52.44 20.53
C VAL A 647 -41.87 53.23 21.82
N ILE A 648 -40.70 53.81 22.06
CA ILE A 648 -40.50 54.66 23.27
C ILE A 648 -41.46 55.84 23.26
N VAL A 649 -41.64 56.55 22.15
CA VAL A 649 -42.57 57.65 22.03
C VAL A 649 -44.02 57.16 22.27
N ALA A 650 -44.42 56.03 21.69
CA ALA A 650 -45.73 55.42 21.91
C ALA A 650 -45.98 55.10 23.40
N ILE A 651 -44.98 54.54 24.07
CA ILE A 651 -45.06 54.25 25.52
C ILE A 651 -45.23 55.57 26.32
N ILE A 652 -44.46 56.59 26.00
CA ILE A 652 -44.54 57.89 26.63
C ILE A 652 -45.96 58.50 26.44
N VAL A 653 -46.50 58.44 25.21
CA VAL A 653 -47.84 58.91 24.90
C VAL A 653 -48.91 58.14 25.70
N VAL A 654 -48.79 56.80 25.75
CA VAL A 654 -49.72 55.98 26.54
C VAL A 654 -49.66 56.33 28.02
N VAL A 655 -48.47 56.44 28.59
CA VAL A 655 -48.26 56.70 30.01
C VAL A 655 -48.63 58.12 30.42
N LYS A 656 -48.17 59.10 29.64
CA LYS A 656 -48.34 60.52 30.03
C LYS A 656 -49.63 61.17 29.51
N VAL A 657 -50.21 60.68 28.39
CA VAL A 657 -51.35 61.33 27.78
C VAL A 657 -52.62 60.46 27.93
N ILE A 658 -52.59 59.20 27.65
CA ILE A 658 -53.77 58.33 27.60
C ILE A 658 -54.17 57.89 29.04
N ARG A 659 -53.23 57.42 29.85
CA ARG A 659 -53.52 57.02 31.25
C ARG A 659 -54.09 58.15 32.12
N PRO A 660 -53.56 59.38 32.15
CA PRO A 660 -54.16 60.47 32.90
C PRO A 660 -55.57 60.87 32.43
N ARG A 661 -55.75 60.90 31.09
CA ARG A 661 -57.11 61.20 30.53
C ARG A 661 -58.16 60.14 30.89
N ARG A 662 -57.74 58.87 30.99
CA ARG A 662 -58.67 57.78 31.37
C ARG A 662 -59.00 57.85 32.87
N ASN A 663 -58.09 58.25 33.73
CA ASN A 663 -58.32 58.45 35.13
C ASN A 663 -59.22 59.69 35.42
N GLN A 664 -59.09 60.78 34.62
CA GLN A 664 -59.93 61.93 34.71
C GLN A 664 -61.37 61.63 34.23
N LYS A 665 -61.54 60.73 33.21
CA LYS A 665 -62.88 60.31 32.78
C LYS A 665 -63.63 59.41 33.80
N ASN A 666 -62.86 58.56 34.50
CA ASN A 666 -63.42 57.65 35.49
C ASN A 666 -63.71 58.38 36.84
N GLY A 667 -63.03 59.52 37.18
CA GLY A 667 -63.28 60.36 38.35
C GLY A 667 -64.46 61.34 38.17
N ARG A 668 -65.10 61.42 36.98
CA ARG A 668 -66.31 62.20 36.75
C ARG A 668 -67.60 61.35 36.67
N ARG A 669 -67.47 60.04 37.01
CA ARG A 669 -68.59 59.09 37.07
C ARG A 669 -68.75 58.43 38.44
N ALA A 670 -68.14 58.99 39.48
CA ALA A 670 -68.41 58.68 40.87
C ALA A 670 -69.12 59.85 41.56
#